data_3060bcc03210e5e70998a632ca6819ca
#
_entry.id   3060bcc03210e5e70998a632ca6819ca
#
_cell.length_a   1.000
_cell.length_b   1.000
_cell.length_c   1.000
_cell.angle_alpha   90.00
_cell.angle_beta   90.00
_cell.angle_gamma   90.00
#
_symmetry.space_group_name_H-M   'P 1'
#
loop_
_entity.id
_entity.type
_entity.pdbx_description
1 polymer ?
#
loop_
_entity_poly.entity_id
_entity_poly.type
_entity_poly.pdbx_seq_one_letter_code
_entity_poly.pdbx_strand_id
1 'polypeptide(L)'
;MPGWWPRRRRWWWGRKTNYTRRRRKPKRRQKRRRYRRRPYRFSRRKRWRKRKHKVRRKRKTIPILQWQPDSIRNCHIKGYDTFILGAEGKQSVCYTNTWDAWTIPRTPGGGGFAVQQYSLGWLYEQYKFRKNIWTASNMLKDLARFMRVTFTFYSHPETDFIVCYERQPPYELTKFTYPLTHPTNLLLQKHKKIIKSKKTKPNAKYKYKFTVRPPKQMISKWFFTKHLSEFPLTLLRGAACNLNYTRMAPTAENTLMEFYYLNMGYYTKCNWGLPEQGTFSYKPHNNVANNVTVKYIDGKTKDLTLNSSHGVAYEDGYFCSSLMRAVAIKTTGTSTFTGTTPVNVARYNMNKDTGKNNSICLVSILTESYKKPSDEVLYFDGLPLWMLLFGYLQYVDVTKKGKGFLDSYIMLVKSPAIEPAPQPGTTEWYPIIDKDFIDGKGPFGSYVTLSTKSKWYPNVSSQLKTINTFVECGPLIPKYSEERNSNWELHYMYDFSFKWGGPLLSDPTVANPETLPTYDVPDTISKAIQIRNPQKQKASSMLHSWDIRRGLITASALKRMSADIETDTTFQADTDIIPKKKKKTTGPALQNQDSEEEEVHSSLLSLFEEPTYQETPQTMQQLIEQQQQQQQQLKYNILRLISQLKEKQQQLQLHTGALL
;
A
#
# COMPACT_ATOMS: atom_id res chain seq x y z
N MET A 1 -28.94 58.78 9.79
CA MET A 1 -28.57 59.66 8.67
C MET A 1 -27.70 58.92 7.70
N PRO A 2 -27.93 59.19 6.53
CA PRO A 2 -27.94 58.17 5.52
C PRO A 2 -26.68 58.10 4.73
N GLY A 3 -26.53 56.93 4.44
CA GLY A 3 -25.84 56.31 3.41
C GLY A 3 -25.58 57.00 2.16
N TRP A 4 -24.62 56.64 1.69
CA TRP A 4 -24.08 57.12 0.54
C TRP A 4 -23.54 56.15 -0.42
N TRP A 5 -24.40 55.52 -1.00
CA TRP A 5 -24.34 54.41 -1.89
C TRP A 5 -23.95 54.71 -3.36
N PRO A 6 -24.07 55.90 -3.87
CA PRO A 6 -23.95 56.09 -5.33
C PRO A 6 -22.53 56.13 -5.87
N ARG A 7 -21.54 56.31 -5.07
CA ARG A 7 -20.18 56.59 -5.59
C ARG A 7 -19.43 55.38 -6.09
N ARG A 8 -19.78 54.23 -5.71
CA ARG A 8 -19.04 53.00 -6.12
C ARG A 8 -19.29 52.60 -7.55
N ARG A 9 -20.42 52.93 -8.11
CA ARG A 9 -20.79 52.57 -9.50
C ARG A 9 -20.01 53.31 -10.58
N ARG A 10 -19.59 54.49 -10.33
CA ARG A 10 -18.80 55.27 -11.27
C ARG A 10 -17.41 54.66 -11.55
N TRP A 11 -16.88 54.08 -10.56
CA TRP A 11 -15.59 53.39 -10.68
C TRP A 11 -15.60 52.22 -11.66
N TRP A 12 -16.71 51.63 -11.74
CA TRP A 12 -16.93 50.47 -12.59
C TRP A 12 -16.98 50.80 -14.06
N TRP A 13 -17.44 51.97 -14.40
CA TRP A 13 -17.50 52.42 -15.75
C TRP A 13 -16.14 52.80 -16.32
N GLY A 14 -15.23 53.31 -15.56
CA GLY A 14 -13.87 53.60 -15.99
C GLY A 14 -13.12 52.38 -16.51
N ARG A 15 -13.40 51.23 -15.99
CA ARG A 15 -12.82 49.99 -16.46
C ARG A 15 -13.38 49.49 -17.80
N LYS A 16 -14.57 49.82 -18.11
CA LYS A 16 -15.16 49.48 -19.42
C LYS A 16 -14.52 50.23 -20.57
N THR A 17 -14.10 51.42 -20.36
CA THR A 17 -13.42 52.19 -21.38
C THR A 17 -12.06 51.60 -21.74
N ASN A 18 -11.37 51.05 -20.77
CA ASN A 18 -10.13 50.33 -21.00
C ASN A 18 -10.31 49.05 -21.81
N TYR A 19 -11.49 48.48 -21.70
CA TYR A 19 -11.85 47.28 -22.46
C TYR A 19 -12.03 47.57 -23.93
N THR A 20 -12.53 48.71 -24.31
CA THR A 20 -12.72 49.07 -25.69
C THR A 20 -11.39 49.31 -26.43
N ARG A 21 -10.35 49.75 -25.74
CA ARG A 21 -9.01 49.91 -26.30
C ARG A 21 -8.39 48.59 -26.75
N ARG A 22 -8.70 47.53 -26.11
CA ARG A 22 -8.17 46.19 -26.47
C ARG A 22 -8.67 45.71 -27.82
N ARG A 23 -9.82 46.12 -28.21
CA ARG A 23 -10.42 45.71 -29.49
C ARG A 23 -9.69 46.27 -30.69
N ARG A 24 -9.04 47.38 -30.55
CA ARG A 24 -8.35 48.05 -31.66
C ARG A 24 -7.08 47.34 -32.05
N LYS A 25 -6.36 46.79 -31.17
CA LYS A 25 -5.05 46.17 -31.39
C LYS A 25 -5.09 44.87 -32.19
N PRO A 26 -6.00 43.99 -31.99
CA PRO A 26 -5.99 42.69 -32.69
C PRO A 26 -6.37 42.80 -34.16
N LYS A 27 -7.20 43.76 -34.53
CA LYS A 27 -7.73 43.84 -35.88
C LYS A 27 -6.70 44.25 -36.93
N ARG A 28 -5.79 45.12 -36.61
CA ARG A 28 -4.79 45.63 -37.56
C ARG A 28 -3.70 44.62 -37.90
N ARG A 29 -3.33 43.79 -36.95
CA ARG A 29 -2.25 42.82 -37.16
C ARG A 29 -2.67 41.62 -38.00
N GLN A 30 -3.93 41.33 -38.01
CA GLN A 30 -4.41 40.14 -38.71
C GLN A 30 -4.41 40.29 -40.24
N LYS A 31 -4.63 41.47 -40.75
CA LYS A 31 -4.70 41.71 -42.21
C LYS A 31 -3.38 41.57 -42.90
N ARG A 32 -2.28 42.09 -42.32
CA ARG A 32 -0.97 42.06 -42.94
C ARG A 32 -0.31 40.69 -42.99
N ARG A 33 -0.61 39.84 -42.04
CA ARG A 33 -0.02 38.50 -41.98
C ARG A 33 -0.65 37.48 -42.90
N ARG A 34 -1.83 37.72 -43.40
CA ARG A 34 -2.52 36.80 -44.30
C ARG A 34 -1.90 36.70 -45.68
N TYR A 35 -1.32 37.74 -46.16
CA TYR A 35 -0.77 37.76 -47.49
C TYR A 35 0.52 36.99 -47.66
N ARG A 36 1.41 37.05 -46.70
CA ARG A 36 2.71 36.40 -46.78
C ARG A 36 2.69 34.87 -46.54
N ARG A 37 1.58 34.30 -46.14
CA ARG A 37 1.53 32.88 -45.79
C ARG A 37 0.83 31.97 -46.78
N ARG A 38 0.40 32.45 -47.91
CA ARG A 38 -0.26 31.66 -48.95
C ARG A 38 0.56 30.46 -49.45
N PRO A 39 1.84 30.56 -49.77
CA PRO A 39 2.59 29.42 -50.28
C PRO A 39 2.76 28.33 -49.25
N TYR A 40 2.84 28.71 -47.95
CA TYR A 40 3.01 27.71 -46.86
C TYR A 40 1.76 26.89 -46.54
N ARG A 41 0.58 27.46 -46.82
CA ARG A 41 -0.66 26.72 -46.65
C ARG A 41 -0.86 25.62 -47.70
N PHE A 42 -0.32 25.80 -48.89
CA PHE A 42 -0.44 24.79 -49.94
C PHE A 42 0.38 23.56 -49.64
N SER A 43 1.56 23.68 -49.14
CA SER A 43 2.39 22.56 -48.75
C SER A 43 1.87 21.78 -47.52
N ARG A 44 1.30 22.51 -46.56
CA ARG A 44 0.63 21.89 -45.39
C ARG A 44 -0.64 21.14 -45.78
N ARG A 45 -1.45 21.64 -46.73
CA ARG A 45 -2.65 20.92 -47.19
C ARG A 45 -2.28 19.64 -47.93
N LYS A 46 -1.22 19.62 -48.74
CA LYS A 46 -0.72 18.40 -49.40
C LYS A 46 -0.24 17.36 -48.38
N ARG A 47 0.49 17.76 -47.34
CA ARG A 47 0.92 16.87 -46.28
C ARG A 47 -0.25 16.33 -45.46
N TRP A 48 -1.26 17.13 -45.24
CA TRP A 48 -2.46 16.71 -44.50
C TRP A 48 -3.35 15.73 -45.27
N ARG A 49 -3.44 15.93 -46.59
CA ARG A 49 -4.13 14.97 -47.48
C ARG A 49 -3.38 13.63 -47.57
N LYS A 50 -2.08 13.61 -47.65
CA LYS A 50 -1.29 12.38 -47.62
C LYS A 50 -1.47 11.60 -46.28
N ARG A 51 -1.65 12.29 -45.15
CA ARG A 51 -1.94 11.65 -43.89
C ARG A 51 -3.38 11.07 -43.79
N LYS A 52 -4.34 11.66 -44.48
CA LYS A 52 -5.71 11.15 -44.51
C LYS A 52 -5.86 9.86 -45.31
N HIS A 53 -4.95 9.60 -46.23
CA HIS A 53 -5.01 8.39 -47.07
C HIS A 53 -4.30 7.16 -46.48
N LYS A 54 -3.71 7.25 -45.31
CA LYS A 54 -3.36 6.03 -44.58
C LYS A 54 -4.63 5.38 -44.06
N VAL A 55 -5.23 4.54 -44.87
CA VAL A 55 -6.33 3.67 -44.47
C VAL A 55 -5.84 2.85 -43.28
N ARG A 56 -6.27 3.22 -42.10
CA ARG A 56 -6.02 2.40 -40.92
C ARG A 56 -6.86 1.15 -41.09
N ARG A 57 -6.23 -0.01 -41.28
CA ARG A 57 -6.93 -1.30 -41.28
C ARG A 57 -7.89 -1.33 -40.09
N LYS A 58 -9.19 -1.49 -40.35
CA LYS A 58 -10.17 -1.67 -39.28
C LYS A 58 -9.82 -2.96 -38.56
N ARG A 59 -9.56 -2.88 -37.27
CA ARG A 59 -9.36 -4.10 -36.48
C ARG A 59 -10.70 -4.86 -36.44
N LYS A 60 -10.63 -6.16 -36.62
CA LYS A 60 -11.81 -7.04 -36.42
C LYS A 60 -12.31 -6.83 -34.98
N THR A 61 -13.58 -6.64 -34.80
CA THR A 61 -14.24 -6.49 -33.49
C THR A 61 -15.36 -7.48 -33.39
N ILE A 62 -15.50 -8.09 -32.24
CA ILE A 62 -16.57 -9.02 -31.92
C ILE A 62 -17.41 -8.39 -30.84
N PRO A 63 -18.76 -8.34 -30.97
CA PRO A 63 -19.63 -7.94 -29.89
C PRO A 63 -19.59 -9.01 -28.80
N ILE A 64 -19.27 -8.61 -27.59
CA ILE A 64 -19.27 -9.49 -26.43
C ILE A 64 -20.31 -8.95 -25.47
N LEU A 65 -21.26 -9.79 -25.11
CA LEU A 65 -22.31 -9.49 -24.16
C LEU A 65 -22.07 -10.35 -22.92
N GLN A 66 -22.01 -9.69 -21.76
CA GLN A 66 -22.16 -10.40 -20.51
C GLN A 66 -23.64 -10.61 -20.23
N TRP A 67 -23.99 -11.75 -19.63
CA TRP A 67 -25.34 -11.98 -19.15
C TRP A 67 -25.81 -10.81 -18.29
N GLN A 68 -27.03 -10.31 -18.54
CA GLN A 68 -27.60 -9.16 -17.83
C GLN A 68 -28.74 -9.63 -16.95
N PRO A 69 -28.87 -9.10 -15.72
CA PRO A 69 -30.02 -9.40 -14.88
C PRO A 69 -31.29 -8.74 -15.43
N ASP A 70 -32.43 -9.38 -15.20
CA ASP A 70 -33.74 -8.92 -15.68
C ASP A 70 -34.16 -7.59 -15.03
N SER A 71 -33.84 -7.42 -13.76
CA SER A 71 -34.07 -6.16 -13.06
C SER A 71 -32.77 -5.55 -12.51
N ILE A 72 -32.69 -4.22 -12.62
CA ILE A 72 -31.52 -3.47 -12.14
C ILE A 72 -32.00 -2.38 -11.19
N ARG A 73 -31.45 -2.39 -9.96
CA ARG A 73 -31.74 -1.36 -8.96
C ARG A 73 -30.47 -0.62 -8.58
N ASN A 74 -30.53 0.71 -8.56
CA ASN A 74 -29.41 1.53 -8.09
C ASN A 74 -29.39 1.59 -6.57
N CYS A 75 -28.22 1.47 -5.98
CA CYS A 75 -28.01 1.62 -4.56
C CYS A 75 -26.86 2.60 -4.28
N HIS A 76 -27.07 3.44 -3.29
CA HIS A 76 -26.04 4.27 -2.69
C HIS A 76 -25.83 3.85 -1.23
N ILE A 77 -24.62 3.49 -0.91
CA ILE A 77 -24.20 3.19 0.47
C ILE A 77 -23.45 4.39 0.98
N LYS A 78 -24.10 5.13 1.88
CA LYS A 78 -23.56 6.37 2.44
C LYS A 78 -23.20 6.17 3.89
N GLY A 79 -21.97 6.52 4.25
CA GLY A 79 -21.49 6.42 5.61
C GLY A 79 -20.60 7.58 5.98
N TYR A 80 -20.37 7.68 7.27
CA TYR A 80 -19.50 8.65 7.90
C TYR A 80 -18.56 7.91 8.85
N ASP A 81 -17.28 8.24 8.81
CA ASP A 81 -16.28 7.62 9.67
C ASP A 81 -15.07 8.54 9.87
N THR A 82 -14.19 8.19 10.80
CA THR A 82 -12.90 8.82 11.02
C THR A 82 -11.83 8.05 10.24
N PHE A 83 -11.09 8.75 9.39
CA PHE A 83 -10.04 8.14 8.58
C PHE A 83 -8.69 8.15 9.30
N ILE A 84 -8.35 9.26 9.97
CA ILE A 84 -7.13 9.41 10.77
C ILE A 84 -7.54 10.05 12.10
N LEU A 85 -7.13 9.44 13.17
CA LEU A 85 -7.24 9.99 14.51
C LEU A 85 -5.85 9.97 15.13
N GLY A 86 -5.18 11.11 15.17
CA GLY A 86 -3.82 11.24 15.64
C GLY A 86 -3.72 11.89 16.99
N ALA A 87 -2.68 11.54 17.69
CA ALA A 87 -2.29 12.16 18.94
C ALA A 87 -0.77 12.15 19.07
N GLU A 88 -0.25 12.94 19.99
CA GLU A 88 1.16 12.89 20.35
C GLU A 88 1.60 11.46 20.65
N GLY A 89 2.81 11.11 20.20
CA GLY A 89 3.37 9.79 20.43
C GLY A 89 2.78 8.66 19.57
N LYS A 90 1.89 8.97 18.64
CA LYS A 90 1.23 7.98 17.78
C LYS A 90 1.40 8.23 16.26
N GLN A 91 2.32 9.10 15.86
CA GLN A 91 2.58 9.38 14.45
C GLN A 91 3.11 8.17 13.69
N SER A 92 3.80 7.27 14.39
CA SER A 92 4.33 6.00 13.86
C SER A 92 3.27 4.91 13.69
N VAL A 93 2.06 5.10 14.22
CA VAL A 93 1.00 4.08 14.30
C VAL A 93 -0.04 4.30 13.22
N CYS A 94 -0.50 3.19 12.60
CA CYS A 94 -1.59 3.19 11.64
C CYS A 94 -2.94 3.11 12.38
N TYR A 95 -3.74 4.17 12.29
CA TYR A 95 -5.03 4.23 12.97
C TYR A 95 -5.98 3.10 12.58
N THR A 96 -6.05 2.77 11.30
CA THR A 96 -7.00 1.78 10.80
C THR A 96 -6.67 0.32 11.16
N ASN A 97 -5.47 0.08 11.66
CA ASN A 97 -5.03 -1.26 12.08
C ASN A 97 -5.09 -1.44 13.60
N THR A 98 -5.29 -0.37 14.35
CA THR A 98 -5.41 -0.42 15.81
C THR A 98 -6.88 -0.46 16.19
N TRP A 99 -7.33 -1.61 16.65
CA TRP A 99 -8.63 -1.80 17.28
C TRP A 99 -8.42 -1.96 18.78
N ASP A 100 -8.36 -0.83 19.48
CA ASP A 100 -8.36 -0.87 20.93
C ASP A 100 -9.81 -1.00 21.42
N ALA A 101 -10.16 -2.15 21.94
CA ALA A 101 -11.46 -2.39 22.57
C ALA A 101 -11.63 -1.56 23.86
N TRP A 102 -10.53 -1.09 24.42
CA TRP A 102 -10.46 -0.23 25.60
C TRP A 102 -9.36 0.82 25.46
N THR A 103 -9.54 1.91 26.18
CA THR A 103 -8.52 2.97 26.29
C THR A 103 -7.63 2.71 27.52
N ILE A 104 -6.33 2.86 27.34
CA ILE A 104 -5.35 2.82 28.43
C ILE A 104 -5.17 4.24 28.96
N PRO A 105 -5.32 4.48 30.28
CA PRO A 105 -5.11 5.82 30.84
C PRO A 105 -3.72 6.37 30.51
N ARG A 106 -3.66 7.66 30.16
CA ARG A 106 -2.44 8.39 29.82
C ARG A 106 -1.67 7.88 28.59
N THR A 107 -2.22 6.96 27.84
CA THR A 107 -1.65 6.51 26.59
C THR A 107 -2.36 7.21 25.42
N PRO A 108 -1.63 7.84 24.50
CA PRO A 108 -2.24 8.47 23.34
C PRO A 108 -3.03 7.46 22.51
N GLY A 109 -4.26 7.82 22.15
CA GLY A 109 -5.09 7.02 21.25
C GLY A 109 -4.81 7.32 19.78
N GLY A 110 -5.30 6.47 18.91
CA GLY A 110 -5.28 6.68 17.46
C GLY A 110 -3.95 6.40 16.77
N GLY A 111 -3.74 7.03 15.62
CA GLY A 111 -2.53 6.90 14.81
C GLY A 111 -2.37 8.02 13.79
N GLY A 112 -1.13 8.36 13.42
CA GLY A 112 -0.80 9.51 12.56
C GLY A 112 -1.12 9.32 11.09
N PHE A 113 -1.39 8.09 10.66
CA PHE A 113 -1.71 7.75 9.28
C PHE A 113 -2.73 6.61 9.21
N ALA A 114 -3.26 6.39 8.02
CA ALA A 114 -4.24 5.34 7.77
C ALA A 114 -4.03 4.68 6.41
N VAL A 115 -4.29 3.37 6.37
CA VAL A 115 -4.33 2.54 5.17
C VAL A 115 -5.61 1.72 5.22
N GLN A 116 -6.63 2.14 4.49
CA GLN A 116 -7.95 1.51 4.53
C GLN A 116 -8.32 0.92 3.18
N GLN A 117 -8.60 -0.36 3.19
CA GLN A 117 -9.14 -1.10 2.07
C GLN A 117 -10.67 -1.18 2.20
N TYR A 118 -11.35 -0.96 1.09
CA TYR A 118 -12.82 -0.99 1.06
C TYR A 118 -13.31 -2.15 0.21
N SER A 119 -14.15 -2.99 0.79
CA SER A 119 -14.85 -4.08 0.13
C SER A 119 -16.36 -3.97 0.40
N LEU A 120 -17.16 -4.76 -0.31
CA LEU A 120 -18.60 -4.79 -0.04
C LEU A 120 -18.89 -5.44 1.33
N GLY A 121 -18.10 -6.43 1.75
CA GLY A 121 -18.19 -7.03 3.07
C GLY A 121 -17.90 -6.02 4.18
N TRP A 122 -16.84 -5.21 4.02
CA TRP A 122 -16.57 -4.12 4.95
C TRP A 122 -17.74 -3.14 5.07
N LEU A 123 -18.36 -2.77 3.94
CA LEU A 123 -19.54 -1.88 3.95
C LEU A 123 -20.72 -2.50 4.70
N TYR A 124 -20.89 -3.82 4.64
CA TYR A 124 -21.91 -4.53 5.39
C TYR A 124 -21.60 -4.56 6.89
N GLU A 125 -20.35 -4.76 7.28
CA GLU A 125 -19.93 -4.66 8.67
C GLU A 125 -20.21 -3.27 9.24
N GLN A 126 -19.89 -2.21 8.49
CA GLN A 126 -20.23 -0.84 8.90
C GLN A 126 -21.75 -0.62 9.03
N TYR A 127 -22.54 -1.33 8.23
CA TYR A 127 -24.02 -1.31 8.38
C TYR A 127 -24.46 -1.94 9.70
N LYS A 128 -23.86 -3.06 10.11
CA LYS A 128 -24.15 -3.68 11.42
C LYS A 128 -23.86 -2.72 12.58
N PHE A 129 -22.78 -1.93 12.47
CA PHE A 129 -22.41 -0.91 13.44
C PHE A 129 -23.19 0.40 13.32
N ARG A 130 -24.20 0.47 12.43
CA ARG A 130 -25.00 1.67 12.19
C ARG A 130 -24.23 2.89 11.68
N LYS A 131 -23.03 2.67 11.12
CA LYS A 131 -22.18 3.71 10.57
C LYS A 131 -22.49 4.08 9.12
N ASN A 132 -23.35 3.32 8.44
CA ASN A 132 -23.81 3.63 7.09
C ASN A 132 -25.26 3.27 6.87
N ILE A 133 -25.80 3.80 5.78
CA ILE A 133 -27.15 3.54 5.30
C ILE A 133 -27.13 3.09 3.85
N TRP A 134 -27.99 2.15 3.50
CA TRP A 134 -28.17 1.64 2.15
C TRP A 134 -29.49 2.17 1.59
N THR A 135 -29.44 2.82 0.43
CA THR A 135 -30.65 3.39 -0.20
C THR A 135 -31.51 2.34 -0.89
N ALA A 136 -30.98 1.15 -1.11
CA ALA A 136 -31.72 0.02 -1.66
C ALA A 136 -31.17 -1.28 -1.08
N SER A 137 -32.06 -2.20 -0.71
CA SER A 137 -31.70 -3.53 -0.24
C SER A 137 -31.03 -4.35 -1.33
N ASN A 138 -30.11 -5.21 -0.91
CA ASN A 138 -29.49 -6.26 -1.73
C ASN A 138 -30.14 -7.64 -1.50
N MET A 139 -31.22 -7.73 -0.70
CA MET A 139 -31.92 -8.97 -0.44
C MET A 139 -32.39 -9.58 -1.76
N LEU A 140 -32.12 -10.86 -1.97
CA LEU A 140 -32.43 -11.58 -3.21
C LEU A 140 -31.79 -10.97 -4.49
N LYS A 141 -30.69 -10.20 -4.32
CA LYS A 141 -29.95 -9.60 -5.42
C LYS A 141 -28.58 -10.27 -5.55
N ASP A 142 -28.52 -11.32 -6.35
CA ASP A 142 -27.32 -12.16 -6.48
C ASP A 142 -26.19 -11.48 -7.23
N LEU A 143 -26.50 -10.46 -8.03
CA LEU A 143 -25.57 -9.75 -8.87
C LEU A 143 -25.33 -8.32 -8.39
N ALA A 144 -24.06 -7.95 -8.36
CA ALA A 144 -23.63 -6.61 -8.02
C ALA A 144 -22.72 -6.03 -9.11
N ARG A 145 -22.81 -4.73 -9.31
CA ARG A 145 -21.90 -3.97 -10.15
C ARG A 145 -21.47 -2.70 -9.43
N PHE A 146 -20.19 -2.61 -9.14
CA PHE A 146 -19.60 -1.40 -8.55
C PHE A 146 -19.49 -0.30 -9.61
N MET A 147 -20.02 0.89 -9.33
CA MET A 147 -20.04 2.01 -10.28
C MET A 147 -19.00 3.07 -9.96
N ARG A 148 -18.90 3.47 -8.71
CA ARG A 148 -17.97 4.50 -8.23
C ARG A 148 -18.08 4.64 -6.71
N VAL A 149 -17.08 5.23 -6.11
CA VAL A 149 -17.17 5.77 -4.75
C VAL A 149 -16.79 7.24 -4.77
N THR A 150 -17.46 8.03 -3.98
CA THR A 150 -17.15 9.44 -3.76
C THR A 150 -16.81 9.65 -2.31
N PHE A 151 -15.60 10.14 -2.07
CA PHE A 151 -15.12 10.51 -0.74
C PHE A 151 -15.22 12.03 -0.56
N THR A 152 -15.67 12.43 0.60
CA THR A 152 -15.75 13.84 1.01
C THR A 152 -15.06 13.96 2.36
N PHE A 153 -13.87 14.57 2.36
CA PHE A 153 -13.09 14.83 3.55
C PHE A 153 -13.35 16.24 4.06
N TYR A 154 -13.27 16.42 5.37
CA TYR A 154 -13.44 17.70 6.03
C TYR A 154 -12.09 18.20 6.52
N SER A 155 -11.85 19.50 6.38
CA SER A 155 -10.59 20.10 6.84
C SER A 155 -10.56 20.26 8.35
N HIS A 156 -9.40 19.98 8.93
CA HIS A 156 -9.11 20.26 10.32
C HIS A 156 -8.67 21.74 10.50
N PRO A 157 -8.89 22.36 11.65
CA PRO A 157 -8.47 23.75 11.89
C PRO A 157 -6.96 23.96 11.78
N GLU A 158 -6.17 23.07 12.35
CA GLU A 158 -4.72 23.24 12.53
C GLU A 158 -3.86 22.32 11.68
N THR A 159 -4.28 21.07 11.45
CA THR A 159 -3.46 20.04 10.83
C THR A 159 -3.83 19.83 9.38
N ASP A 160 -2.83 19.75 8.53
CA ASP A 160 -2.98 19.37 7.13
C ASP A 160 -2.97 17.86 6.96
N PHE A 161 -3.60 17.38 5.89
CA PHE A 161 -3.60 15.96 5.55
C PHE A 161 -3.35 15.75 4.06
N ILE A 162 -2.74 14.62 3.74
CA ILE A 162 -2.58 14.15 2.37
C ILE A 162 -3.28 12.81 2.27
N VAL A 163 -4.21 12.70 1.34
CA VAL A 163 -4.92 11.46 1.06
C VAL A 163 -4.66 11.04 -0.38
N CYS A 164 -4.24 9.80 -0.56
CA CYS A 164 -4.05 9.16 -1.86
C CYS A 164 -5.03 8.00 -2.02
N TYR A 165 -5.40 7.71 -3.25
CA TYR A 165 -6.24 6.55 -3.53
C TYR A 165 -5.64 5.68 -4.63
N GLU A 166 -5.85 4.40 -4.48
CA GLU A 166 -5.56 3.40 -5.49
C GLU A 166 -6.84 2.68 -5.88
N ARG A 167 -6.97 2.38 -7.16
CA ARG A 167 -8.14 1.70 -7.70
C ARG A 167 -7.82 0.41 -8.41
N GLN A 168 -6.55 0.04 -8.43
CA GLN A 168 -6.07 -1.12 -9.18
C GLN A 168 -5.45 -2.11 -8.22
N PRO A 169 -6.10 -3.24 -7.94
CA PRO A 169 -5.50 -4.32 -7.16
C PRO A 169 -4.33 -4.98 -7.94
N PRO A 170 -3.49 -5.78 -7.28
CA PRO A 170 -3.62 -6.25 -5.90
C PRO A 170 -3.27 -5.17 -4.88
N TYR A 171 -3.86 -5.27 -3.68
CA TYR A 171 -3.56 -4.40 -2.53
C TYR A 171 -2.91 -5.25 -1.44
N GLU A 172 -1.77 -5.83 -1.75
CA GLU A 172 -1.03 -6.69 -0.84
C GLU A 172 -0.30 -5.86 0.21
N LEU A 173 -0.31 -6.35 1.45
CA LEU A 173 0.45 -5.77 2.52
C LEU A 173 1.90 -6.24 2.43
N THR A 174 2.80 -5.30 2.18
CA THR A 174 4.24 -5.53 2.17
C THR A 174 4.94 -4.62 3.18
N LYS A 175 6.19 -4.91 3.50
CA LYS A 175 6.99 -4.05 4.39
C LYS A 175 7.13 -2.61 3.88
N PHE A 176 6.89 -2.35 2.58
CA PHE A 176 6.90 -1.01 1.99
C PHE A 176 5.54 -0.31 2.01
N THR A 177 4.46 -0.98 2.37
CA THR A 177 3.10 -0.41 2.34
C THR A 177 2.99 0.82 3.23
N TYR A 178 3.50 0.76 4.45
CA TYR A 178 3.43 1.88 5.39
C TYR A 178 4.44 3.00 5.09
N PRO A 179 5.72 2.74 4.78
CA PRO A 179 6.64 3.77 4.31
C PRO A 179 6.14 4.55 3.10
N LEU A 180 5.42 3.89 2.18
CA LEU A 180 4.77 4.56 1.05
C LEU A 180 3.63 5.50 1.46
N THR A 181 3.15 5.39 2.71
CA THR A 181 2.14 6.27 3.30
C THR A 181 2.75 7.48 4.00
N HIS A 182 4.07 7.54 4.13
CA HIS A 182 4.75 8.71 4.66
C HIS A 182 4.39 9.98 3.84
N PRO A 183 4.16 11.15 4.47
CA PRO A 183 3.70 12.37 3.79
C PRO A 183 4.53 12.76 2.56
N THR A 184 5.85 12.60 2.60
CA THR A 184 6.72 12.89 1.45
C THR A 184 6.40 12.01 0.26
N ASN A 185 6.19 10.71 0.49
CA ASN A 185 5.86 9.77 -0.57
C ASN A 185 4.44 10.00 -1.11
N LEU A 186 3.48 10.32 -0.24
CA LEU A 186 2.13 10.68 -0.66
C LEU A 186 2.12 11.94 -1.53
N LEU A 187 2.97 12.93 -1.23
CA LEU A 187 3.11 14.14 -2.05
C LEU A 187 3.61 13.86 -3.47
N LEU A 188 4.39 12.82 -3.65
CA LEU A 188 4.93 12.45 -4.97
C LEU A 188 3.93 11.63 -5.80
N GLN A 189 2.89 11.05 -5.19
CA GLN A 189 1.93 10.21 -5.89
C GLN A 189 1.00 10.99 -6.82
N LYS A 190 0.56 10.34 -7.91
CA LYS A 190 -0.29 10.94 -8.93
C LYS A 190 -1.72 11.21 -8.43
N HIS A 191 -2.29 10.28 -7.71
CA HIS A 191 -3.70 10.33 -7.28
C HIS A 191 -3.81 10.78 -5.82
N LYS A 192 -3.38 12.01 -5.56
CA LYS A 192 -3.42 12.62 -4.23
C LYS A 192 -4.43 13.74 -4.11
N LYS A 193 -4.87 13.95 -2.88
CA LYS A 193 -5.65 15.12 -2.46
C LYS A 193 -5.02 15.72 -1.22
N ILE A 194 -4.60 16.96 -1.31
CA ILE A 194 -4.07 17.71 -0.17
C ILE A 194 -5.25 18.45 0.48
N ILE A 195 -5.47 18.20 1.74
CA ILE A 195 -6.50 18.79 2.58
C ILE A 195 -5.82 19.80 3.49
N LYS A 196 -5.87 21.07 3.09
CA LYS A 196 -5.22 22.14 3.85
C LYS A 196 -6.07 22.57 5.05
N SER A 197 -5.40 22.78 6.18
CA SER A 197 -6.00 23.36 7.37
C SER A 197 -6.30 24.84 7.17
N LYS A 198 -7.08 25.43 8.09
CA LYS A 198 -7.30 26.88 8.11
C LYS A 198 -6.02 27.62 8.49
N LYS A 199 -5.18 27.02 9.34
CA LYS A 199 -3.88 27.56 9.73
C LYS A 199 -2.95 27.73 8.53
N THR A 200 -2.82 26.71 7.70
CA THR A 200 -1.99 26.75 6.47
C THR A 200 -2.61 27.63 5.39
N LYS A 201 -3.94 27.67 5.30
CA LYS A 201 -4.66 28.49 4.34
C LYS A 201 -5.96 29.00 4.94
N PRO A 202 -6.05 30.24 5.44
CA PRO A 202 -7.24 30.78 6.10
C PRO A 202 -8.53 30.64 5.27
N ASN A 203 -8.44 30.80 3.94
CA ASN A 203 -9.55 30.62 3.00
C ASN A 203 -9.62 29.19 2.42
N ALA A 204 -9.14 28.18 3.16
CA ALA A 204 -9.25 26.80 2.72
C ALA A 204 -10.70 26.34 2.62
N LYS A 205 -10.98 25.47 1.67
CA LYS A 205 -12.30 24.85 1.56
C LYS A 205 -12.55 23.95 2.77
N TYR A 206 -13.74 24.02 3.32
CA TYR A 206 -14.13 23.13 4.41
C TYR A 206 -14.27 21.66 3.95
N LYS A 207 -14.69 21.45 2.70
CA LYS A 207 -14.93 20.12 2.12
C LYS A 207 -14.05 19.87 0.90
N TYR A 208 -13.40 18.71 0.89
CA TYR A 208 -12.59 18.22 -0.22
C TYR A 208 -13.20 16.93 -0.77
N LYS A 209 -13.70 17.00 -1.99
CA LYS A 209 -14.39 15.88 -2.63
C LYS A 209 -13.59 15.33 -3.80
N PHE A 210 -13.57 13.99 -3.94
CA PHE A 210 -13.07 13.32 -5.12
C PHE A 210 -13.82 12.00 -5.35
N THR A 211 -13.79 11.53 -6.59
CA THR A 211 -14.49 10.30 -6.98
C THR A 211 -13.50 9.30 -7.54
N VAL A 212 -13.58 8.09 -7.05
CA VAL A 212 -12.78 6.95 -7.52
C VAL A 212 -13.67 6.06 -8.39
N ARG A 213 -13.17 5.74 -9.57
CA ARG A 213 -13.85 4.82 -10.51
C ARG A 213 -13.48 3.38 -10.18
N PRO A 214 -14.26 2.39 -10.60
CA PRO A 214 -13.95 0.98 -10.37
C PRO A 214 -12.57 0.58 -10.91
N PRO A 215 -11.98 -0.50 -10.37
CA PRO A 215 -10.86 -1.20 -11.00
C PRO A 215 -11.12 -1.47 -12.47
N LYS A 216 -10.06 -1.52 -13.29
CA LYS A 216 -10.21 -1.69 -14.75
C LYS A 216 -10.93 -2.99 -15.10
N GLN A 217 -10.66 -4.07 -14.37
CA GLN A 217 -11.30 -5.37 -14.58
C GLN A 217 -12.79 -5.38 -14.26
N MET A 218 -13.28 -4.41 -13.48
CA MET A 218 -14.68 -4.32 -13.06
C MET A 218 -15.53 -3.39 -13.93
N ILE A 219 -14.91 -2.62 -14.82
CA ILE A 219 -15.64 -1.64 -15.63
C ILE A 219 -16.67 -2.35 -16.50
N SER A 220 -17.94 -1.94 -16.34
CA SER A 220 -19.08 -2.46 -17.11
C SER A 220 -19.40 -3.95 -16.93
N LYS A 221 -18.88 -4.58 -15.90
CA LYS A 221 -19.13 -5.99 -15.61
C LYS A 221 -20.02 -6.18 -14.39
N TRP A 222 -20.77 -7.29 -14.40
CA TRP A 222 -21.50 -7.82 -13.27
C TRP A 222 -20.67 -8.91 -12.58
N PHE A 223 -20.83 -9.03 -11.27
CA PHE A 223 -20.21 -10.06 -10.45
C PHE A 223 -21.26 -10.62 -9.49
N PHE A 224 -21.10 -11.86 -9.09
CA PHE A 224 -21.88 -12.36 -7.97
C PHE A 224 -21.57 -11.54 -6.71
N THR A 225 -22.60 -11.17 -5.98
CA THR A 225 -22.49 -10.36 -4.77
C THR A 225 -21.55 -11.01 -3.77
N LYS A 226 -21.61 -12.35 -3.63
CA LYS A 226 -20.70 -13.16 -2.81
C LYS A 226 -19.24 -12.95 -3.19
N HIS A 227 -18.89 -13.07 -4.46
CA HIS A 227 -17.51 -12.90 -4.93
C HIS A 227 -17.01 -11.45 -4.82
N LEU A 228 -17.92 -10.49 -4.89
CA LEU A 228 -17.60 -9.07 -4.75
C LEU A 228 -17.45 -8.67 -3.28
N SER A 229 -17.99 -9.45 -2.35
CA SER A 229 -17.98 -9.16 -0.91
C SER A 229 -16.56 -8.97 -0.38
N GLU A 230 -15.67 -9.91 -0.67
CA GLU A 230 -14.29 -9.89 -0.21
C GLU A 230 -13.35 -9.09 -1.13
N PHE A 231 -13.77 -8.86 -2.39
CA PHE A 231 -12.89 -8.22 -3.36
C PHE A 231 -12.70 -6.74 -3.06
N PRO A 232 -11.45 -6.27 -2.99
CA PRO A 232 -11.15 -4.88 -2.69
C PRO A 232 -11.51 -3.95 -3.86
N LEU A 233 -12.36 -2.96 -3.57
CA LEU A 233 -12.86 -1.99 -4.56
C LEU A 233 -11.92 -0.82 -4.75
N THR A 234 -11.30 -0.38 -3.67
CA THR A 234 -10.32 0.71 -3.64
C THR A 234 -9.53 0.68 -2.34
N LEU A 235 -8.33 1.23 -2.40
CA LEU A 235 -7.48 1.48 -1.25
C LEU A 235 -7.33 2.99 -1.05
N LEU A 236 -7.52 3.47 0.16
CA LEU A 236 -7.12 4.81 0.58
C LEU A 236 -5.89 4.72 1.48
N ARG A 237 -4.97 5.64 1.27
CA ARG A 237 -3.83 5.88 2.14
C ARG A 237 -3.78 7.36 2.46
N GLY A 238 -3.54 7.70 3.71
CA GLY A 238 -3.44 9.08 4.11
C GLY A 238 -2.60 9.25 5.35
N ALA A 239 -2.03 10.42 5.49
CA ALA A 239 -1.24 10.79 6.65
C ALA A 239 -1.52 12.25 7.04
N ALA A 240 -1.44 12.53 8.33
CA ALA A 240 -1.34 13.88 8.84
C ALA A 240 0.00 14.48 8.41
N CYS A 241 0.01 15.76 8.10
CA CYS A 241 1.23 16.44 7.70
C CYS A 241 1.25 17.88 8.17
N ASN A 242 2.45 18.44 8.22
CA ASN A 242 2.67 19.86 8.45
C ASN A 242 3.29 20.47 7.20
N LEU A 243 2.50 21.24 6.45
CA LEU A 243 2.97 21.89 5.22
C LEU A 243 3.70 23.21 5.47
N ASN A 244 3.64 23.75 6.69
CA ASN A 244 4.33 24.99 7.04
C ASN A 244 5.80 24.74 7.42
N TYR A 245 6.06 23.59 8.04
CA TYR A 245 7.40 23.21 8.51
C TYR A 245 7.78 21.84 7.96
N THR A 246 8.80 21.82 7.12
CA THR A 246 9.22 20.55 6.50
C THR A 246 9.98 19.66 7.48
N ARG A 247 10.89 20.24 8.27
CA ARG A 247 11.75 19.48 9.18
C ARG A 247 11.73 19.97 10.61
N MET A 248 11.54 21.25 10.84
CA MET A 248 11.59 21.86 12.15
C MET A 248 10.18 21.96 12.77
N ALA A 249 10.09 21.81 14.09
CA ALA A 249 8.91 22.24 14.81
C ALA A 249 8.95 23.77 14.99
N PRO A 250 7.82 24.42 15.32
CA PRO A 250 7.81 25.86 15.58
C PRO A 250 8.79 26.30 16.68
N THR A 251 9.07 25.41 17.61
CA THR A 251 9.96 25.60 18.77
C THR A 251 11.29 24.88 18.66
N ALA A 252 11.52 24.10 17.59
CA ALA A 252 12.73 23.32 17.44
C ALA A 252 13.88 24.16 16.90
N GLU A 253 14.98 24.21 17.62
CA GLU A 253 16.16 24.97 17.26
C GLU A 253 17.15 24.18 16.39
N ASN A 254 17.17 22.86 16.52
CA ASN A 254 18.04 22.01 15.73
C ASN A 254 17.36 20.72 15.25
N THR A 255 18.09 19.98 14.40
CA THR A 255 17.63 18.76 13.78
C THR A 255 18.19 17.49 14.41
N LEU A 256 18.88 17.62 15.54
CA LEU A 256 19.43 16.52 16.30
C LEU A 256 18.43 16.05 17.33
N MET A 257 18.38 14.76 17.52
CA MET A 257 17.55 14.12 18.52
C MET A 257 18.43 13.30 19.45
N GLU A 258 18.23 13.43 20.76
CA GLU A 258 18.86 12.57 21.77
C GLU A 258 17.92 11.42 22.13
N PHE A 259 18.50 10.25 22.34
CA PHE A 259 17.76 9.08 22.79
C PHE A 259 18.63 8.19 23.68
N TYR A 260 17.95 7.38 24.48
CA TYR A 260 18.59 6.43 25.38
C TYR A 260 18.62 5.05 24.75
N TYR A 261 19.70 4.30 25.03
CA TYR A 261 19.82 2.91 24.64
C TYR A 261 20.51 2.08 25.71
N LEU A 262 20.19 0.81 25.78
CA LEU A 262 20.82 -0.11 26.73
C LEU A 262 22.29 -0.33 26.35
N ASN A 263 23.15 -0.29 27.39
CA ASN A 263 24.58 -0.55 27.21
C ASN A 263 24.81 -2.04 26.98
N MET A 264 25.19 -2.41 25.78
CA MET A 264 25.45 -3.80 25.43
C MET A 264 26.70 -4.37 26.09
N GLY A 265 27.68 -3.52 26.47
CA GLY A 265 28.79 -3.93 27.28
C GLY A 265 28.39 -4.32 28.70
N TYR A 266 27.30 -3.78 29.21
CA TYR A 266 26.71 -4.13 30.50
C TYR A 266 25.79 -5.34 30.43
N TYR A 267 24.93 -5.42 29.39
CA TYR A 267 23.98 -6.50 29.16
C TYR A 267 24.51 -7.43 28.06
N THR A 268 25.10 -8.55 28.39
CA THR A 268 25.80 -9.43 27.43
C THR A 268 24.85 -10.07 26.44
N LYS A 269 23.70 -10.42 26.90
CA LYS A 269 22.74 -11.20 26.16
C LYS A 269 21.35 -10.67 26.47
N CYS A 270 20.47 -10.71 25.50
CA CYS A 270 19.06 -10.39 25.72
C CYS A 270 18.33 -11.51 26.46
N ASN A 271 19.01 -12.22 27.30
CA ASN A 271 18.41 -13.31 28.05
C ASN A 271 17.55 -12.77 29.21
N TRP A 272 16.59 -11.94 28.84
CA TRP A 272 15.59 -11.36 29.75
C TRP A 272 14.32 -12.17 29.76
N GLY A 273 14.41 -13.38 29.25
CA GLY A 273 13.28 -14.25 29.02
C GLY A 273 12.37 -14.44 30.20
N LEU A 274 11.14 -14.76 29.87
CA LEU A 274 10.23 -15.30 30.84
C LEU A 274 10.87 -16.54 31.46
N PRO A 275 10.93 -16.65 32.77
CA PRO A 275 11.61 -17.76 33.42
C PRO A 275 10.90 -19.06 33.09
N GLU A 276 11.62 -20.09 32.80
CA GLU A 276 11.20 -21.44 33.14
C GLU A 276 10.89 -21.44 34.62
N GLN A 277 9.86 -22.15 35.04
CA GLN A 277 9.36 -22.13 36.42
C GLN A 277 10.45 -22.04 37.47
N GLY A 278 10.57 -20.85 38.10
CA GLY A 278 11.47 -20.60 39.21
C GLY A 278 12.85 -20.03 38.93
N THR A 279 13.27 -19.82 37.67
CA THR A 279 14.57 -19.23 37.36
C THR A 279 14.43 -18.06 36.38
N PHE A 280 15.00 -16.92 36.74
CA PHE A 280 15.06 -15.75 35.89
C PHE A 280 16.47 -15.60 35.36
N SER A 281 16.61 -15.44 34.05
CA SER A 281 17.88 -15.66 33.40
C SER A 281 18.41 -14.45 32.65
N TYR A 282 18.13 -13.22 33.08
CA TYR A 282 18.87 -12.08 32.53
C TYR A 282 20.03 -11.69 33.45
N LYS A 283 21.20 -11.63 32.87
CA LYS A 283 22.43 -11.25 33.57
C LYS A 283 23.13 -10.11 32.84
N PRO A 284 23.61 -9.10 33.57
CA PRO A 284 24.46 -8.09 32.95
C PRO A 284 25.80 -8.70 32.53
N HIS A 285 26.45 -8.05 31.58
CA HIS A 285 27.77 -8.43 31.14
C HIS A 285 28.79 -8.37 32.33
N ASN A 286 29.76 -9.26 32.33
CA ASN A 286 30.80 -9.33 33.33
C ASN A 286 30.37 -9.70 34.76
N ASN A 287 29.32 -10.51 34.89
CA ASN A 287 28.85 -11.01 36.19
C ASN A 287 28.80 -9.89 37.25
N VAL A 288 28.12 -8.80 36.95
CA VAL A 288 27.93 -7.74 37.93
C VAL A 288 27.36 -8.36 39.19
N ALA A 289 28.05 -8.15 40.30
CA ALA A 289 27.63 -8.70 41.57
C ALA A 289 26.22 -8.20 41.93
N ASN A 290 25.44 -9.02 42.63
CA ASN A 290 24.14 -8.65 43.09
C ASN A 290 24.15 -7.39 43.98
N ASN A 291 25.28 -7.11 44.64
CA ASN A 291 25.48 -5.93 45.46
C ASN A 291 26.33 -4.92 44.72
N VAL A 292 25.78 -3.79 44.38
CA VAL A 292 26.43 -2.72 43.63
C VAL A 292 26.16 -1.37 44.26
N THR A 293 27.17 -0.50 44.24
CA THR A 293 26.97 0.93 44.55
C THR A 293 26.82 1.67 43.24
N VAL A 294 25.76 2.42 43.11
CA VAL A 294 25.47 3.27 41.93
C VAL A 294 25.75 4.74 42.25
N LYS A 295 26.31 5.47 41.28
CA LYS A 295 26.51 6.91 41.35
C LYS A 295 25.59 7.61 40.36
N TYR A 296 24.94 8.67 40.80
CA TYR A 296 24.06 9.49 39.98
C TYR A 296 24.74 10.77 39.50
N ILE A 297 24.10 11.47 38.57
CA ILE A 297 24.58 12.71 37.96
C ILE A 297 24.78 13.84 39.01
N ASP A 298 23.98 13.84 40.07
CA ASP A 298 24.07 14.80 41.22
C ASP A 298 25.21 14.44 42.22
N GLY A 299 26.02 13.41 41.90
CA GLY A 299 27.08 12.95 42.72
C GLY A 299 26.68 12.02 43.88
N LYS A 300 25.39 11.86 44.16
CA LYS A 300 24.90 10.94 45.20
C LYS A 300 25.19 9.51 44.85
N THR A 301 25.40 8.69 45.88
CA THR A 301 25.57 7.26 45.73
C THR A 301 24.48 6.50 46.48
N LYS A 302 24.18 5.30 45.98
CA LYS A 302 23.21 4.40 46.61
C LYS A 302 23.70 2.96 46.46
N ASP A 303 23.62 2.18 47.54
CA ASP A 303 23.85 0.74 47.50
C ASP A 303 22.56 0.02 47.09
N LEU A 304 22.71 -0.93 46.17
CA LEU A 304 21.61 -1.74 45.66
C LEU A 304 21.96 -3.22 45.80
N THR A 305 20.99 -4.00 46.24
CA THR A 305 21.03 -5.47 46.17
C THR A 305 20.08 -5.89 45.03
N LEU A 306 20.65 -6.33 43.89
CA LEU A 306 19.92 -6.73 42.73
C LEU A 306 19.41 -8.17 42.84
N ASN A 307 18.17 -8.37 42.55
CA ASN A 307 17.54 -9.66 42.59
C ASN A 307 17.52 -10.29 41.19
N SER A 308 18.16 -11.46 41.06
CA SER A 308 18.17 -12.27 39.83
C SER A 308 17.49 -13.63 39.96
N SER A 309 17.05 -13.98 41.18
CA SER A 309 16.56 -15.34 41.49
C SER A 309 15.05 -15.49 41.49
N HIS A 310 14.29 -14.41 41.62
CA HIS A 310 12.82 -14.45 41.81
C HIS A 310 12.06 -13.66 40.74
N GLY A 311 12.66 -13.35 39.63
CA GLY A 311 11.99 -12.70 38.59
C GLY A 311 12.49 -11.31 38.22
N VAL A 312 11.81 -10.76 37.26
CA VAL A 312 12.06 -9.41 36.79
C VAL A 312 11.49 -8.44 37.83
N ALA A 313 12.28 -8.13 38.84
CA ALA A 313 11.81 -7.27 39.90
C ALA A 313 11.81 -5.79 39.44
N TYR A 314 10.68 -5.13 39.67
CA TYR A 314 10.50 -3.71 39.35
C TYR A 314 11.39 -2.82 40.24
N GLU A 315 11.58 -3.18 41.50
CA GLU A 315 12.25 -2.34 42.51
C GLU A 315 13.72 -2.65 42.67
N ASP A 316 14.14 -3.91 42.54
CA ASP A 316 15.47 -4.41 42.82
C ASP A 316 16.06 -5.30 41.71
N GLY A 317 15.40 -5.39 40.55
CA GLY A 317 15.92 -6.10 39.39
C GLY A 317 16.94 -5.30 38.59
N TYR A 318 17.58 -5.96 37.63
CA TYR A 318 18.60 -5.35 36.75
C TYR A 318 18.04 -4.24 35.84
N PHE A 319 16.75 -4.03 35.80
CA PHE A 319 16.07 -2.94 35.11
C PHE A 319 15.33 -1.99 36.07
N CYS A 320 15.63 -2.05 37.36
CA CYS A 320 15.06 -1.11 38.32
C CYS A 320 15.53 0.33 38.01
N SER A 321 14.67 1.31 38.27
CA SER A 321 14.94 2.71 37.97
C SER A 321 16.17 3.25 38.70
N SER A 322 16.45 2.74 39.91
CA SER A 322 17.63 3.11 40.68
C SER A 322 18.92 2.72 39.96
N LEU A 323 18.98 1.54 39.31
CA LEU A 323 20.14 1.12 38.54
C LEU A 323 20.21 1.84 37.17
N MET A 324 19.10 1.90 36.47
CA MET A 324 19.09 2.45 35.10
C MET A 324 19.41 3.94 35.03
N ARG A 325 19.22 4.69 36.11
CA ARG A 325 19.63 6.11 36.23
C ARG A 325 21.07 6.32 36.60
N ALA A 326 21.82 5.27 36.89
CA ALA A 326 23.20 5.38 37.32
C ALA A 326 24.11 5.84 36.17
N VAL A 327 25.00 6.78 36.46
CA VAL A 327 26.06 7.23 35.54
C VAL A 327 27.37 6.48 35.74
N ALA A 328 27.53 5.81 36.87
CA ALA A 328 28.64 4.91 37.12
C ALA A 328 28.23 3.84 38.15
N ILE A 329 28.86 2.68 38.05
CA ILE A 329 28.59 1.53 38.92
C ILE A 329 29.93 1.01 39.47
N LYS A 330 29.93 0.59 40.72
CA LYS A 330 31.00 -0.21 41.32
C LYS A 330 30.45 -1.37 42.12
N THR A 331 31.15 -2.46 42.20
CA THR A 331 30.83 -3.53 43.11
C THR A 331 31.03 -3.04 44.54
N THR A 332 30.10 -3.35 45.44
CA THR A 332 30.18 -3.01 46.85
C THR A 332 31.50 -3.53 47.44
N GLY A 333 32.27 -2.67 48.10
CA GLY A 333 33.58 -2.98 48.61
C GLY A 333 34.78 -2.64 47.71
N THR A 334 34.56 -2.22 46.47
CA THR A 334 35.62 -1.67 45.61
C THR A 334 35.72 -0.16 45.75
N SER A 335 36.92 0.39 45.61
CA SER A 335 37.19 1.83 45.75
C SER A 335 36.83 2.63 44.49
N THR A 336 36.83 2.01 43.32
CA THR A 336 36.70 2.66 42.03
C THR A 336 35.37 2.36 41.34
N PHE A 337 34.74 3.41 40.79
CA PHE A 337 33.60 3.26 39.91
C PHE A 337 34.08 2.82 38.52
N THR A 338 33.37 1.84 37.92
CA THR A 338 33.61 1.46 36.54
C THR A 338 33.01 2.53 35.63
N GLY A 339 33.63 2.79 34.46
CA GLY A 339 33.08 3.70 33.46
C GLY A 339 31.88 3.12 32.72
N THR A 340 31.33 1.99 33.16
CA THR A 340 30.21 1.30 32.51
C THR A 340 28.92 1.74 33.13
N THR A 341 28.01 2.20 32.28
CA THR A 341 26.68 2.61 32.67
C THR A 341 25.63 1.64 32.08
N PRO A 342 24.53 1.37 32.77
CA PRO A 342 23.48 0.50 32.22
C PRO A 342 22.80 1.08 30.98
N VAL A 343 22.70 2.42 30.93
CA VAL A 343 22.06 3.16 29.86
C VAL A 343 23.00 4.23 29.33
N ASN A 344 23.13 4.27 28.02
CA ASN A 344 23.90 5.28 27.32
C ASN A 344 22.97 6.25 26.57
N VAL A 345 23.51 7.42 26.22
CA VAL A 345 22.84 8.43 25.41
C VAL A 345 23.51 8.49 24.05
N ALA A 346 22.72 8.57 23.01
CA ALA A 346 23.20 8.82 21.66
C ALA A 346 22.38 9.92 21.00
N ARG A 347 22.91 10.47 19.91
CA ARG A 347 22.25 11.49 19.10
C ARG A 347 22.04 10.98 17.69
N TYR A 348 20.87 11.18 17.17
CA TYR A 348 20.54 10.87 15.79
C TYR A 348 20.50 12.15 14.98
N ASN A 349 21.26 12.18 13.88
CA ASN A 349 21.29 13.29 12.94
C ASN A 349 20.55 12.93 11.65
N MET A 350 19.27 13.32 11.55
CA MET A 350 18.44 13.03 10.38
C MET A 350 18.96 13.63 9.07
N ASN A 351 19.78 14.68 9.12
CA ASN A 351 20.34 15.29 7.91
C ASN A 351 21.50 14.49 7.31
N LYS A 352 22.20 13.71 8.14
CA LYS A 352 23.24 12.77 7.71
C LYS A 352 22.64 11.42 7.27
N ASP A 353 21.37 11.16 7.55
CA ASP A 353 20.73 9.90 7.27
C ASP A 353 20.29 9.79 5.80
N THR A 354 21.07 9.07 5.02
CA THR A 354 20.82 8.79 3.61
C THR A 354 20.10 7.47 3.37
N GLY A 355 19.78 6.72 4.43
CA GLY A 355 19.24 5.37 4.33
C GLY A 355 20.27 4.27 4.06
N LYS A 356 21.49 4.63 3.67
CA LYS A 356 22.54 3.66 3.40
C LYS A 356 23.04 3.05 4.70
N ASN A 357 23.11 1.72 4.77
CA ASN A 357 23.50 0.94 5.95
C ASN A 357 22.60 1.13 7.18
N ASN A 358 21.43 1.69 6.98
CA ASN A 358 20.38 1.70 8.00
C ASN A 358 19.67 0.37 8.03
N SER A 359 19.36 -0.09 9.21
CA SER A 359 18.50 -1.25 9.42
C SER A 359 17.81 -1.19 10.78
N ILE A 360 16.68 -1.83 10.85
CA ILE A 360 15.91 -2.07 12.07
C ILE A 360 15.55 -3.53 12.15
N CYS A 361 15.44 -4.06 13.34
CA CYS A 361 14.93 -5.42 13.55
C CYS A 361 14.23 -5.57 14.90
N LEU A 362 13.37 -6.58 14.96
CA LEU A 362 12.77 -7.05 16.20
C LEU A 362 13.43 -8.37 16.58
N VAL A 363 13.98 -8.41 17.78
CA VAL A 363 14.52 -9.64 18.38
C VAL A 363 13.69 -10.05 19.58
N SER A 364 13.51 -11.35 19.74
CA SER A 364 12.83 -11.88 20.91
C SER A 364 13.65 -11.55 22.18
N ILE A 365 12.96 -11.20 23.26
CA ILE A 365 13.57 -11.04 24.57
C ILE A 365 14.14 -12.35 25.13
N LEU A 366 13.73 -13.47 24.56
CA LEU A 366 14.25 -14.81 24.88
C LEU A 366 15.53 -15.16 24.12
N THR A 367 15.96 -14.31 23.15
CA THR A 367 17.17 -14.58 22.38
C THR A 367 18.43 -14.27 23.20
N GLU A 368 19.46 -15.04 22.94
CA GLU A 368 20.76 -14.84 23.59
C GLU A 368 21.67 -13.87 22.87
N SER A 369 21.26 -13.35 21.70
CA SER A 369 22.13 -12.48 20.91
C SER A 369 21.35 -11.42 20.14
N TYR A 370 21.93 -10.21 20.10
CA TYR A 370 21.48 -9.10 19.27
C TYR A 370 22.00 -9.26 17.84
N LYS A 371 21.48 -10.25 17.12
CA LYS A 371 21.84 -10.51 15.73
C LYS A 371 20.64 -10.28 14.82
N LYS A 372 20.94 -10.06 13.54
CA LYS A 372 19.90 -10.02 12.52
C LYS A 372 19.06 -11.29 12.59
N PRO A 373 17.72 -11.18 12.74
CA PRO A 373 16.84 -12.34 12.72
C PRO A 373 16.84 -13.00 11.34
N SER A 374 16.61 -14.32 11.31
CA SER A 374 16.44 -15.09 10.07
C SER A 374 15.13 -14.76 9.35
N ASP A 375 14.11 -14.34 10.09
CA ASP A 375 12.82 -13.98 9.55
C ASP A 375 12.84 -12.59 8.91
N GLU A 376 12.61 -12.53 7.60
CA GLU A 376 12.63 -11.27 6.84
C GLU A 376 11.54 -10.27 7.25
N VAL A 377 10.45 -10.73 7.89
CA VAL A 377 9.40 -9.85 8.43
C VAL A 377 9.92 -9.04 9.61
N LEU A 378 10.80 -9.65 10.39
CA LEU A 378 11.41 -9.04 11.58
C LEU A 378 12.64 -8.17 11.28
N TYR A 379 12.95 -7.97 10.01
CA TYR A 379 14.09 -7.17 9.55
C TYR A 379 13.72 -6.24 8.42
N PHE A 380 14.13 -4.98 8.53
CA PHE A 380 13.90 -3.99 7.49
C PHE A 380 15.11 -3.05 7.35
N ASP A 381 15.50 -2.72 6.12
CA ASP A 381 16.69 -1.92 5.82
C ASP A 381 16.53 -1.01 4.58
N GLY A 382 17.54 -0.21 4.32
CA GLY A 382 17.70 0.52 3.07
C GLY A 382 16.93 1.83 2.95
N LEU A 383 16.30 2.29 4.03
CA LEU A 383 15.60 3.58 4.09
C LEU A 383 16.12 4.41 5.28
N PRO A 384 15.90 5.73 5.31
CA PRO A 384 16.17 6.53 6.51
C PRO A 384 15.41 6.00 7.73
N LEU A 385 15.98 6.07 8.93
CA LEU A 385 15.38 5.51 10.15
C LEU A 385 13.96 6.02 10.40
N TRP A 386 13.72 7.33 10.18
CA TRP A 386 12.39 7.91 10.33
C TRP A 386 11.35 7.34 9.37
N MET A 387 11.79 6.73 8.26
CA MET A 387 10.92 6.04 7.31
C MET A 387 10.83 4.54 7.59
N LEU A 388 11.92 3.91 8.04
CA LEU A 388 11.91 2.50 8.43
C LEU A 388 10.96 2.23 9.59
N LEU A 389 10.96 3.12 10.58
CA LEU A 389 10.11 2.99 11.77
C LEU A 389 8.65 3.41 11.53
N PHE A 390 8.35 4.05 10.41
CA PHE A 390 7.00 4.52 10.09
C PHE A 390 6.06 3.36 9.79
N GLY A 391 5.29 2.93 10.79
CA GLY A 391 4.31 1.85 10.69
C GLY A 391 4.91 0.44 10.69
N TYR A 392 6.21 0.28 10.94
CA TYR A 392 6.83 -1.04 10.91
C TYR A 392 6.23 -2.01 11.93
N LEU A 393 5.98 -1.55 13.16
CA LEU A 393 5.35 -2.38 14.20
C LEU A 393 3.98 -2.87 13.77
N GLN A 394 3.20 -2.03 13.09
CA GLN A 394 1.88 -2.40 12.56
C GLN A 394 1.99 -3.46 11.45
N TYR A 395 3.00 -3.33 10.60
CA TYR A 395 3.26 -4.33 9.58
C TYR A 395 3.56 -5.70 10.20
N VAL A 396 4.42 -5.73 11.22
CA VAL A 396 4.78 -6.97 11.91
C VAL A 396 3.58 -7.58 12.62
N ASP A 397 2.81 -6.76 13.35
CA ASP A 397 1.63 -7.22 14.09
C ASP A 397 0.58 -7.85 13.16
N VAL A 398 0.23 -7.18 12.06
CA VAL A 398 -0.72 -7.70 11.09
C VAL A 398 -0.20 -8.97 10.39
N THR A 399 1.10 -9.00 10.05
CA THR A 399 1.70 -10.13 9.33
C THR A 399 1.86 -11.36 10.23
N LYS A 400 2.22 -11.15 11.47
CA LYS A 400 2.41 -12.22 12.49
C LYS A 400 1.12 -12.53 13.28
N LYS A 401 0.01 -11.88 12.97
CA LYS A 401 -1.31 -12.09 13.57
C LYS A 401 -1.31 -12.01 15.09
N GLY A 402 -0.78 -10.92 15.63
CA GLY A 402 -0.86 -10.62 17.06
C GLY A 402 -0.11 -11.57 17.97
N LYS A 403 1.02 -12.12 17.57
CA LYS A 403 1.82 -13.04 18.39
C LYS A 403 2.58 -12.37 19.55
N GLY A 404 2.04 -11.30 20.13
CA GLY A 404 2.61 -10.67 21.33
C GLY A 404 3.95 -9.97 21.12
N PHE A 405 4.18 -9.37 19.96
CA PHE A 405 5.45 -8.68 19.64
C PHE A 405 5.72 -7.47 20.53
N LEU A 406 4.69 -6.79 21.02
CA LEU A 406 4.86 -5.68 21.94
C LEU A 406 5.37 -6.12 23.32
N ASP A 407 5.07 -7.33 23.74
CA ASP A 407 5.42 -7.87 25.06
C ASP A 407 6.65 -8.76 25.04
N SER A 408 6.93 -9.42 23.91
CA SER A 408 7.94 -10.47 23.81
C SER A 408 9.15 -10.10 22.93
N TYR A 409 9.16 -8.91 22.34
CA TYR A 409 10.22 -8.46 21.43
C TYR A 409 10.77 -7.09 21.82
N ILE A 410 11.98 -6.82 21.42
CA ILE A 410 12.66 -5.52 21.54
C ILE A 410 13.10 -5.04 20.15
N MET A 411 12.94 -3.75 19.91
CA MET A 411 13.40 -3.08 18.70
C MET A 411 14.87 -2.73 18.80
N LEU A 412 15.63 -3.07 17.78
CA LEU A 412 17.01 -2.65 17.59
C LEU A 412 17.09 -1.76 16.36
N VAL A 413 17.88 -0.70 16.47
CA VAL A 413 18.16 0.21 15.35
C VAL A 413 19.65 0.24 15.05
N LYS A 414 20.01 0.40 13.78
CA LYS A 414 21.37 0.56 13.30
C LYS A 414 21.42 1.66 12.27
N SER A 415 22.28 2.65 12.43
CA SER A 415 22.47 3.72 11.46
C SER A 415 23.82 4.38 11.63
N PRO A 416 24.53 4.73 10.54
CA PRO A 416 25.73 5.55 10.59
C PRO A 416 25.44 7.03 10.94
N ALA A 417 24.16 7.42 11.00
CA ALA A 417 23.76 8.76 11.40
C ALA A 417 23.57 8.92 12.93
N ILE A 418 23.87 7.87 13.71
CA ILE A 418 23.84 7.88 15.17
C ILE A 418 25.26 8.08 15.69
N GLU A 419 25.42 9.00 16.65
CA GLU A 419 26.68 9.34 17.29
C GLU A 419 26.52 9.39 18.83
N PRO A 420 27.43 8.84 19.63
CA PRO A 420 28.65 8.10 19.23
C PRO A 420 28.31 6.74 18.61
N ALA A 421 29.24 6.21 17.82
CA ALA A 421 29.13 4.85 17.32
C ALA A 421 29.09 3.85 18.49
N PRO A 422 28.45 2.67 18.34
CA PRO A 422 28.49 1.62 19.35
C PRO A 422 29.91 1.24 19.68
N GLN A 423 30.13 0.85 20.91
CA GLN A 423 31.46 0.45 21.33
C GLN A 423 32.00 -0.72 20.50
N PRO A 424 33.24 -0.66 19.98
CA PRO A 424 33.84 -1.74 19.23
C PRO A 424 33.81 -3.07 20.01
N GLY A 425 33.46 -4.16 19.34
CA GLY A 425 33.48 -5.51 19.94
C GLY A 425 32.16 -5.96 20.59
N THR A 426 31.18 -5.10 20.69
CA THR A 426 29.83 -5.48 21.19
C THR A 426 28.85 -5.76 20.08
N THR A 427 28.08 -4.82 19.68
CA THR A 427 27.14 -4.93 18.55
C THR A 427 27.09 -3.60 17.80
N GLU A 428 26.70 -3.65 16.54
CA GLU A 428 26.44 -2.45 15.77
C GLU A 428 24.98 -1.93 15.98
N TRP A 429 24.25 -2.56 16.86
CA TRP A 429 22.83 -2.30 17.11
C TRP A 429 22.64 -1.48 18.39
N TYR A 430 21.65 -0.59 18.35
CA TYR A 430 21.20 0.18 19.50
C TYR A 430 19.87 -0.35 19.99
N PRO A 431 19.81 -1.01 21.15
CA PRO A 431 18.56 -1.35 21.83
C PRO A 431 18.01 -0.08 22.47
N ILE A 432 17.17 0.65 21.73
CA ILE A 432 16.59 1.91 22.19
C ILE A 432 15.69 1.67 23.40
N ILE A 433 15.53 2.70 24.26
CA ILE A 433 14.69 2.62 25.44
C ILE A 433 14.09 3.99 25.76
N ASP A 434 12.86 4.02 26.27
CA ASP A 434 12.19 5.24 26.66
C ASP A 434 12.68 5.73 28.04
N LYS A 435 12.77 7.03 28.21
CA LYS A 435 13.07 7.63 29.50
C LYS A 435 12.04 7.25 30.58
N ASP A 436 10.78 7.09 30.20
CA ASP A 436 9.73 6.66 31.14
C ASP A 436 10.04 5.29 31.75
N PHE A 437 10.55 4.34 30.96
CA PHE A 437 10.97 3.05 31.48
C PHE A 437 12.19 3.17 32.42
N ILE A 438 13.18 4.00 32.06
CA ILE A 438 14.35 4.29 32.94
C ILE A 438 13.88 4.85 34.27
N ASP A 439 12.84 5.68 34.26
CA ASP A 439 12.24 6.29 35.43
C ASP A 439 11.30 5.36 36.22
N GLY A 440 11.13 4.13 35.79
CA GLY A 440 10.23 3.16 36.43
C GLY A 440 8.75 3.46 36.17
N LYS A 441 8.43 4.09 35.02
CA LYS A 441 7.07 4.38 34.60
C LYS A 441 6.68 3.50 33.41
N GLY A 442 5.40 3.23 33.27
CA GLY A 442 4.87 2.58 32.08
C GLY A 442 4.93 3.49 30.85
N PRO A 443 4.57 2.99 29.64
CA PRO A 443 4.57 3.75 28.42
C PRO A 443 3.81 5.08 28.55
N PHE A 444 4.39 6.17 28.06
CA PHE A 444 3.87 7.55 28.15
C PHE A 444 3.57 8.01 29.59
N GLY A 445 4.38 7.57 30.55
CA GLY A 445 4.22 7.93 31.96
C GLY A 445 3.03 7.28 32.66
N SER A 446 2.48 6.20 32.08
CA SER A 446 1.35 5.47 32.64
C SER A 446 1.72 4.79 33.96
N TYR A 447 0.69 4.46 34.76
CA TYR A 447 0.86 3.73 36.01
C TYR A 447 1.30 2.30 35.74
N VAL A 448 2.22 1.81 36.56
CA VAL A 448 2.71 0.44 36.49
C VAL A 448 1.85 -0.46 37.37
N THR A 449 1.11 -1.37 36.75
CA THR A 449 0.26 -2.34 37.45
C THR A 449 1.09 -3.42 38.14
N LEU A 450 0.51 -4.16 39.09
CA LEU A 450 1.18 -5.28 39.75
C LEU A 450 1.63 -6.35 38.74
N SER A 451 0.80 -6.64 37.73
CA SER A 451 1.14 -7.57 36.66
C SER A 451 2.36 -7.10 35.83
N THR A 452 2.45 -5.77 35.59
CA THR A 452 3.59 -5.19 34.87
C THR A 452 4.84 -5.16 35.74
N LYS A 453 4.69 -4.92 37.06
CA LYS A 453 5.80 -4.97 38.02
C LYS A 453 6.46 -6.37 38.08
N SER A 454 5.64 -7.42 37.99
CA SER A 454 6.16 -8.80 37.98
C SER A 454 6.87 -9.22 36.69
N LYS A 455 6.74 -8.41 35.64
CA LYS A 455 7.32 -8.64 34.30
C LYS A 455 8.11 -7.40 33.82
N TRP A 456 8.88 -6.80 34.71
CA TRP A 456 9.58 -5.55 34.41
C TRP A 456 10.88 -5.82 33.64
N TYR A 457 10.80 -5.77 32.32
CA TYR A 457 11.92 -5.90 31.40
C TYR A 457 11.65 -5.03 30.14
N PRO A 458 12.70 -4.63 29.41
CA PRO A 458 12.52 -3.82 28.22
C PRO A 458 11.88 -4.64 27.09
N ASN A 459 10.84 -4.09 26.51
CA ASN A 459 10.13 -4.63 25.37
C ASN A 459 9.71 -3.48 24.43
N VAL A 460 9.01 -3.78 23.32
CA VAL A 460 8.57 -2.75 22.38
C VAL A 460 7.68 -1.69 23.05
N SER A 461 6.88 -2.07 24.04
CA SER A 461 6.03 -1.11 24.78
C SER A 461 6.85 -0.05 25.52
N SER A 462 8.06 -0.40 25.97
CA SER A 462 9.01 0.51 26.63
C SER A 462 9.86 1.34 25.65
N GLN A 463 9.58 1.27 24.35
CA GLN A 463 10.35 1.93 23.29
C GLN A 463 9.47 2.84 22.41
N LEU A 464 8.14 2.82 22.61
CA LEU A 464 7.18 3.48 21.72
C LEU A 464 7.41 4.97 21.58
N LYS A 465 7.77 5.66 22.65
CA LYS A 465 8.03 7.10 22.63
C LYS A 465 9.28 7.42 21.81
N THR A 466 10.35 6.70 22.03
CA THR A 466 11.60 6.86 21.28
C THR A 466 11.40 6.52 19.80
N ILE A 467 10.68 5.43 19.46
CA ILE A 467 10.32 5.08 18.08
C ILE A 467 9.57 6.22 17.42
N ASN A 468 8.59 6.79 18.12
CA ASN A 468 7.83 7.90 17.59
C ASN A 468 8.68 9.16 17.38
N THR A 469 9.62 9.46 18.29
CA THR A 469 10.55 10.58 18.14
C THR A 469 11.45 10.42 16.89
N PHE A 470 11.90 9.21 16.57
CA PHE A 470 12.58 8.96 15.30
C PHE A 470 11.70 9.26 14.09
N VAL A 471 10.44 8.84 14.12
CA VAL A 471 9.49 9.11 13.04
C VAL A 471 9.22 10.61 12.91
N GLU A 472 9.12 11.34 14.00
CA GLU A 472 8.95 12.79 14.02
C GLU A 472 10.12 13.56 13.40
N CYS A 473 11.32 12.99 13.39
CA CYS A 473 12.45 13.56 12.65
C CYS A 473 12.22 13.59 11.14
N GLY A 474 11.25 12.82 10.63
CA GLY A 474 10.89 12.78 9.22
C GLY A 474 10.31 14.12 8.73
N PRO A 475 10.54 14.43 7.44
CA PRO A 475 10.01 15.67 6.87
C PRO A 475 8.49 15.63 6.77
N LEU A 476 7.86 16.78 7.00
CA LEU A 476 6.41 16.99 6.94
C LEU A 476 5.58 16.25 7.99
N ILE A 477 6.17 15.50 8.88
CA ILE A 477 5.45 14.87 10.00
C ILE A 477 5.02 15.97 10.99
N PRO A 478 3.77 15.98 11.49
CA PRO A 478 3.37 16.87 12.56
C PRO A 478 4.20 16.60 13.81
N LYS A 479 4.77 17.65 14.37
CA LYS A 479 5.62 17.56 15.58
C LYS A 479 4.85 18.06 16.76
N TYR A 480 5.07 17.43 17.89
CA TYR A 480 4.46 17.81 19.14
C TYR A 480 4.92 19.19 19.61
N SER A 481 4.03 19.88 20.27
CA SER A 481 4.30 21.12 21.00
C SER A 481 3.58 21.07 22.34
N GLU A 482 4.31 21.19 23.42
CA GLU A 482 3.75 21.18 24.78
C GLU A 482 2.76 22.32 25.02
N GLU A 483 2.90 23.43 24.31
CA GLU A 483 2.03 24.61 24.42
C GLU A 483 0.69 24.45 23.68
N ARG A 484 0.50 23.40 22.89
CA ARG A 484 -0.68 23.21 22.04
C ARG A 484 -1.21 21.80 22.12
N ASN A 485 -2.54 21.70 22.06
CA ASN A 485 -3.20 20.42 21.85
C ASN A 485 -2.77 19.83 20.49
N SER A 486 -2.03 18.74 20.52
CA SER A 486 -1.47 18.07 19.34
C SER A 486 -2.37 16.95 18.80
N ASN A 487 -3.64 16.96 19.18
CA ASN A 487 -4.61 16.06 18.60
C ASN A 487 -5.05 16.53 17.22
N TRP A 488 -5.27 15.59 16.31
CA TRP A 488 -5.81 15.86 14.98
C TRP A 488 -6.71 14.73 14.51
N GLU A 489 -7.74 15.13 13.82
CA GLU A 489 -8.75 14.21 13.33
C GLU A 489 -9.08 14.52 11.86
N LEU A 490 -9.10 13.48 11.04
CA LEU A 490 -9.58 13.54 9.66
C LEU A 490 -10.81 12.66 9.52
N HIS A 491 -11.96 13.27 9.56
CA HIS A 491 -13.22 12.59 9.32
C HIS A 491 -13.70 12.77 7.89
N TYR A 492 -14.51 11.83 7.43
CA TYR A 492 -14.95 11.79 6.05
C TYR A 492 -16.31 11.15 5.89
N MET A 493 -16.94 11.45 4.78
CA MET A 493 -18.12 10.75 4.29
C MET A 493 -17.76 9.99 3.03
N TYR A 494 -18.33 8.81 2.87
CA TYR A 494 -18.25 8.04 1.63
C TYR A 494 -19.63 7.81 1.05
N ASP A 495 -19.70 7.69 -0.28
CA ASP A 495 -20.89 7.36 -1.06
C ASP A 495 -20.49 6.34 -2.13
N PHE A 496 -20.69 5.05 -1.82
CA PHE A 496 -20.49 3.96 -2.76
C PHE A 496 -21.74 3.77 -3.60
N SER A 497 -21.59 3.79 -4.92
CA SER A 497 -22.66 3.57 -5.86
C SER A 497 -22.57 2.19 -6.48
N PHE A 498 -23.61 1.38 -6.26
CA PHE A 498 -23.76 0.05 -6.82
C PHE A 498 -25.00 -0.04 -7.69
N LYS A 499 -25.01 -1.06 -8.53
CA LYS A 499 -26.21 -1.58 -9.17
C LYS A 499 -26.41 -3.01 -8.70
N TRP A 500 -27.59 -3.29 -8.22
CA TRP A 500 -28.02 -4.64 -7.85
C TRP A 500 -28.80 -5.25 -9.00
N GLY A 501 -28.54 -6.51 -9.29
CA GLY A 501 -29.26 -7.30 -10.30
C GLY A 501 -29.89 -8.52 -9.67
N GLY A 502 -31.10 -8.85 -10.10
CA GLY A 502 -31.85 -10.00 -9.58
C GLY A 502 -33.35 -9.79 -9.71
N PRO A 503 -34.21 -10.60 -9.07
CA PRO A 503 -35.65 -10.50 -9.15
C PRO A 503 -36.18 -9.16 -8.61
N LEU A 504 -37.40 -8.82 -8.98
CA LEU A 504 -38.00 -7.50 -8.68
C LEU A 504 -38.46 -7.29 -7.24
N LEU A 505 -38.30 -8.28 -6.38
CA LEU A 505 -38.70 -8.20 -4.97
C LEU A 505 -38.03 -7.03 -4.23
N SER A 506 -38.80 -6.33 -3.44
CA SER A 506 -38.36 -5.19 -2.65
C SER A 506 -38.51 -5.52 -1.16
N ASP A 507 -37.42 -5.85 -0.53
CA ASP A 507 -37.33 -6.01 0.92
C ASP A 507 -36.50 -4.81 1.47
N PRO A 508 -36.90 -4.18 2.58
CA PRO A 508 -36.15 -3.09 3.19
C PRO A 508 -34.89 -3.58 3.92
N THR A 509 -34.78 -4.87 4.22
CA THR A 509 -33.63 -5.43 4.96
C THR A 509 -32.40 -5.54 4.08
N VAL A 510 -31.23 -5.40 4.68
CA VAL A 510 -29.92 -5.60 4.01
C VAL A 510 -29.40 -6.99 4.36
N ALA A 511 -29.16 -7.82 3.33
CA ALA A 511 -28.61 -9.15 3.47
C ALA A 511 -27.06 -9.11 3.51
N ASN A 512 -26.46 -10.08 4.20
CA ASN A 512 -25.02 -10.28 4.16
C ASN A 512 -24.59 -10.63 2.71
N PRO A 513 -23.68 -9.87 2.09
CA PRO A 513 -23.24 -10.14 0.72
C PRO A 513 -22.55 -11.50 0.55
N GLU A 514 -21.91 -12.04 1.59
CA GLU A 514 -21.21 -13.32 1.56
C GLU A 514 -22.14 -14.52 1.49
N THR A 515 -23.34 -14.41 2.07
CA THR A 515 -24.30 -15.52 2.16
C THR A 515 -25.16 -15.66 0.90
N LEU A 516 -25.09 -14.68 -0.02
CA LEU A 516 -25.89 -14.74 -1.25
C LEU A 516 -25.36 -15.84 -2.18
N PRO A 517 -26.27 -16.56 -2.85
CA PRO A 517 -25.90 -17.70 -3.67
C PRO A 517 -25.12 -17.31 -4.93
N THR A 518 -24.39 -18.27 -5.46
CA THR A 518 -23.83 -18.26 -6.80
C THR A 518 -24.43 -19.40 -7.60
N TYR A 519 -24.61 -19.20 -8.89
CA TYR A 519 -25.17 -20.21 -9.81
C TYR A 519 -24.48 -20.11 -11.15
N ASP A 520 -24.57 -21.19 -11.94
CA ASP A 520 -24.10 -21.18 -13.31
C ASP A 520 -24.98 -20.31 -14.18
N VAL A 521 -24.35 -19.37 -14.89
CA VAL A 521 -25.08 -18.51 -15.82
C VAL A 521 -25.41 -19.31 -17.07
N PRO A 522 -26.69 -19.38 -17.49
CA PRO A 522 -27.08 -20.15 -18.66
C PRO A 522 -26.33 -19.70 -19.91
N ASP A 523 -25.69 -20.65 -20.59
CA ASP A 523 -25.00 -20.39 -21.85
C ASP A 523 -25.98 -20.48 -23.00
N THR A 524 -26.88 -19.53 -23.10
CA THR A 524 -27.88 -19.46 -24.18
C THR A 524 -27.35 -18.76 -25.43
N ILE A 525 -26.19 -18.11 -25.35
CA ILE A 525 -25.61 -17.32 -26.42
C ILE A 525 -24.11 -17.60 -26.50
N SER A 526 -23.65 -18.12 -27.63
CA SER A 526 -22.24 -18.43 -27.88
C SER A 526 -21.23 -17.28 -27.71
N LYS A 527 -21.72 -16.04 -27.59
CA LYS A 527 -20.93 -14.82 -27.39
C LYS A 527 -21.06 -14.19 -26.00
N ALA A 528 -21.73 -14.86 -25.08
CA ALA A 528 -21.88 -14.38 -23.71
C ALA A 528 -20.64 -14.71 -22.86
N ILE A 529 -20.22 -13.74 -22.06
CA ILE A 529 -19.14 -13.96 -21.07
C ILE A 529 -19.78 -14.32 -19.72
N GLN A 530 -19.30 -15.40 -19.14
CA GLN A 530 -19.70 -15.85 -17.82
C GLN A 530 -19.33 -14.83 -16.74
N ILE A 531 -20.09 -14.81 -15.65
CA ILE A 531 -19.79 -14.00 -14.47
C ILE A 531 -18.75 -14.75 -13.64
N ARG A 532 -17.61 -14.10 -13.40
CA ARG A 532 -16.48 -14.72 -12.73
C ARG A 532 -16.15 -14.00 -11.42
N ASN A 533 -15.50 -14.73 -10.52
CA ASN A 533 -14.93 -14.14 -9.32
C ASN A 533 -13.83 -13.13 -9.71
N PRO A 534 -13.90 -11.87 -9.24
CA PRO A 534 -12.90 -10.85 -9.57
C PRO A 534 -11.50 -11.16 -9.04
N GLN A 535 -11.36 -11.95 -7.98
CA GLN A 535 -10.06 -12.38 -7.44
C GLN A 535 -9.33 -13.34 -8.39
N LYS A 536 -10.06 -14.15 -9.15
CA LYS A 536 -9.49 -15.08 -10.15
C LYS A 536 -9.11 -14.39 -11.47
N GLN A 537 -9.32 -13.07 -11.59
CA GLN A 537 -8.97 -12.34 -12.81
C GLN A 537 -7.53 -11.86 -12.78
N LYS A 538 -6.70 -12.41 -13.67
CA LYS A 538 -5.31 -11.98 -13.83
C LYS A 538 -5.19 -10.60 -14.49
N ALA A 539 -4.06 -9.93 -14.31
CA ALA A 539 -3.79 -8.63 -14.93
C ALA A 539 -3.86 -8.65 -16.46
N SER A 540 -3.49 -9.77 -17.08
CA SER A 540 -3.59 -10.03 -18.53
C SER A 540 -5.02 -9.99 -19.04
N SER A 541 -6.00 -10.33 -18.20
CA SER A 541 -7.42 -10.28 -18.54
C SER A 541 -8.03 -8.87 -18.48
N MET A 542 -7.27 -7.87 -18.09
CA MET A 542 -7.76 -6.49 -18.01
C MET A 542 -8.01 -5.88 -19.38
N LEU A 543 -9.12 -5.16 -19.49
CA LEU A 543 -9.44 -4.34 -20.65
C LEU A 543 -8.68 -3.00 -20.58
N HIS A 544 -7.91 -2.72 -21.61
CA HIS A 544 -7.26 -1.43 -21.81
C HIS A 544 -8.08 -0.52 -22.72
N SER A 545 -7.84 0.78 -22.66
CA SER A 545 -8.55 1.76 -23.49
C SER A 545 -8.41 1.50 -25.00
N TRP A 546 -7.31 0.91 -25.44
CA TRP A 546 -7.07 0.54 -26.83
C TRP A 546 -7.74 -0.77 -27.26
N ASP A 547 -8.25 -1.56 -26.32
CA ASP A 547 -8.96 -2.79 -26.58
C ASP A 547 -10.42 -2.57 -26.99
N ILE A 548 -10.93 -1.37 -26.74
CA ILE A 548 -12.31 -0.98 -27.08
C ILE A 548 -12.28 -0.05 -28.27
N ARG A 549 -13.03 -0.41 -29.34
CA ARG A 549 -13.26 0.43 -30.50
C ARG A 549 -14.74 0.51 -30.79
N ARG A 550 -15.27 1.73 -30.91
CA ARG A 550 -16.70 1.99 -31.17
C ARG A 550 -17.65 1.22 -30.26
N GLY A 551 -17.28 1.05 -28.99
CA GLY A 551 -18.06 0.27 -28.01
C GLY A 551 -17.90 -1.25 -28.11
N LEU A 552 -17.10 -1.77 -29.05
CA LEU A 552 -16.85 -3.20 -29.23
C LEU A 552 -15.44 -3.54 -28.81
N ILE A 553 -15.27 -4.74 -28.25
CA ILE A 553 -13.95 -5.27 -27.86
C ILE A 553 -13.23 -5.77 -29.12
N THR A 554 -11.93 -5.51 -29.22
CA THR A 554 -11.11 -6.01 -30.35
C THR A 554 -10.85 -7.50 -30.22
N ALA A 555 -10.78 -8.21 -31.36
CA ALA A 555 -10.51 -9.63 -31.39
C ALA A 555 -9.17 -10.01 -30.71
N SER A 556 -8.16 -9.13 -30.80
CA SER A 556 -6.87 -9.32 -30.12
C SER A 556 -6.96 -9.22 -28.59
N ALA A 557 -7.85 -8.36 -28.09
CA ALA A 557 -8.11 -8.25 -26.65
C ALA A 557 -8.83 -9.52 -26.16
N LEU A 558 -9.77 -10.00 -26.93
CA LEU A 558 -10.51 -11.22 -26.63
C LEU A 558 -9.55 -12.44 -26.54
N LYS A 559 -8.70 -12.61 -27.54
CA LYS A 559 -7.70 -13.71 -27.58
C LYS A 559 -6.76 -13.63 -26.35
N ARG A 560 -6.28 -12.44 -25.99
CA ARG A 560 -5.45 -12.25 -24.79
C ARG A 560 -6.21 -12.60 -23.50
N MET A 561 -7.47 -12.20 -23.41
CA MET A 561 -8.30 -12.47 -22.24
C MET A 561 -8.69 -13.95 -22.13
N SER A 562 -8.83 -14.64 -23.24
CA SER A 562 -9.15 -16.06 -23.26
C SER A 562 -7.94 -16.96 -23.00
N ALA A 563 -6.73 -16.52 -23.28
CA ALA A 563 -5.51 -17.30 -23.06
C ALA A 563 -5.24 -17.68 -21.60
N ASP A 564 -5.75 -16.88 -20.66
CA ASP A 564 -5.60 -17.12 -19.21
C ASP A 564 -6.79 -17.86 -18.58
N ILE A 565 -7.68 -18.40 -19.38
CA ILE A 565 -8.85 -19.12 -18.91
C ILE A 565 -8.47 -20.59 -18.77
N GLU A 566 -8.11 -20.98 -17.57
CA GLU A 566 -8.07 -22.40 -17.23
C GLU A 566 -9.41 -23.05 -17.56
N THR A 567 -9.37 -24.13 -18.26
CA THR A 567 -10.28 -25.01 -18.94
C THR A 567 -11.72 -25.20 -18.43
N ASP A 568 -12.19 -24.47 -17.51
CA ASP A 568 -13.48 -24.73 -16.86
C ASP A 568 -14.62 -23.87 -17.34
N THR A 569 -14.61 -23.38 -18.54
CA THR A 569 -15.88 -22.98 -19.16
C THR A 569 -15.72 -22.21 -20.48
N THR A 570 -16.26 -22.78 -21.53
CA THR A 570 -17.19 -22.14 -22.47
C THR A 570 -16.86 -20.71 -22.97
N PHE A 571 -15.59 -20.46 -23.27
CA PHE A 571 -15.27 -19.43 -24.21
C PHE A 571 -14.66 -20.08 -25.45
N GLN A 572 -15.48 -20.46 -26.41
CA GLN A 572 -15.03 -20.77 -27.75
C GLN A 572 -14.90 -19.43 -28.50
N ALA A 573 -13.67 -19.02 -28.74
CA ALA A 573 -13.43 -18.00 -29.74
C ALA A 573 -13.75 -18.60 -31.09
N ASP A 574 -14.69 -17.99 -31.84
CA ASP A 574 -14.87 -18.33 -33.25
C ASP A 574 -13.50 -18.31 -33.93
N THR A 575 -13.19 -19.36 -34.67
CA THR A 575 -11.90 -19.72 -35.29
C THR A 575 -11.38 -18.73 -36.34
N ASP A 576 -12.11 -17.63 -36.58
CA ASP A 576 -11.75 -16.62 -37.60
C ASP A 576 -10.80 -15.51 -37.08
N ILE A 577 -10.10 -15.71 -35.95
CA ILE A 577 -9.22 -14.70 -35.41
C ILE A 577 -7.76 -14.99 -35.81
N ILE A 578 -7.31 -14.36 -36.86
CA ILE A 578 -5.95 -14.45 -37.38
C ILE A 578 -4.94 -13.81 -36.45
N PRO A 579 -3.87 -14.49 -35.99
CA PRO A 579 -2.79 -13.89 -35.22
C PRO A 579 -1.93 -12.96 -36.08
N LYS A 580 -1.44 -11.89 -35.46
CA LYS A 580 -0.46 -10.98 -36.11
C LYS A 580 0.87 -11.71 -36.34
N LYS A 581 1.41 -11.64 -37.56
CA LYS A 581 2.81 -12.00 -37.86
C LYS A 581 3.77 -11.26 -36.91
N LYS A 582 4.50 -12.00 -36.08
CA LYS A 582 5.69 -11.46 -35.40
C LYS A 582 6.74 -11.14 -36.48
N LYS A 583 7.27 -9.92 -36.47
CA LYS A 583 8.47 -9.56 -37.22
C LYS A 583 9.61 -10.47 -36.74
N LYS A 584 10.21 -11.24 -37.63
CA LYS A 584 11.46 -11.91 -37.36
C LYS A 584 12.54 -10.85 -37.13
N THR A 585 13.09 -10.78 -35.95
CA THR A 585 14.35 -10.10 -35.68
C THR A 585 15.43 -11.16 -35.79
N THR A 586 16.28 -11.02 -36.78
CA THR A 586 17.48 -11.86 -36.97
C THR A 586 18.52 -11.40 -35.93
N GLY A 587 18.78 -12.26 -34.94
CA GLY A 587 19.94 -12.18 -34.07
C GLY A 587 20.35 -13.60 -33.66
N PRO A 588 21.65 -13.88 -33.47
CA PRO A 588 22.12 -15.25 -33.29
C PRO A 588 21.66 -15.85 -31.95
N ALA A 589 21.13 -17.05 -32.02
CA ALA A 589 20.61 -17.80 -30.90
C ALA A 589 21.73 -18.46 -30.08
N LEU A 590 21.66 -18.31 -28.78
CA LEU A 590 22.27 -19.21 -27.80
C LEU A 590 21.24 -20.31 -27.47
N GLN A 591 21.66 -21.54 -27.66
CA GLN A 591 20.85 -22.76 -27.39
C GLN A 591 20.60 -22.89 -25.88
N ASN A 592 19.33 -22.97 -25.48
CA ASN A 592 18.91 -23.54 -24.20
C ASN A 592 17.89 -24.66 -24.45
N GLN A 593 18.01 -25.71 -23.67
CA GLN A 593 17.36 -27.02 -23.85
C GLN A 593 15.86 -27.10 -23.52
N ASP A 594 15.15 -25.97 -23.42
CA ASP A 594 13.69 -25.93 -23.16
C ASP A 594 12.84 -25.77 -24.45
N SER A 595 13.39 -26.10 -25.61
CA SER A 595 12.80 -25.73 -26.90
C SER A 595 11.75 -26.70 -27.46
N GLU A 596 11.57 -27.87 -26.90
CA GLU A 596 10.71 -28.90 -27.52
C GLU A 596 9.21 -28.68 -27.32
N GLU A 597 8.79 -28.08 -26.17
CA GLU A 597 7.37 -27.76 -25.96
C GLU A 597 6.91 -26.53 -26.75
N GLU A 598 7.79 -25.57 -26.97
CA GLU A 598 7.47 -24.41 -27.83
C GLU A 598 7.38 -24.77 -29.31
N GLU A 599 8.12 -25.75 -29.78
CA GLU A 599 8.06 -26.22 -31.18
C GLU A 599 6.74 -26.94 -31.50
N VAL A 600 6.21 -27.73 -30.57
CA VAL A 600 4.92 -28.40 -30.75
C VAL A 600 3.78 -27.36 -30.72
N HIS A 601 3.88 -26.36 -29.86
CA HIS A 601 2.89 -25.29 -29.77
C HIS A 601 2.94 -24.36 -30.99
N SER A 602 4.14 -24.08 -31.52
CA SER A 602 4.31 -23.31 -32.75
C SER A 602 3.86 -24.05 -33.99
N SER A 603 4.05 -25.37 -34.02
CA SER A 603 3.58 -26.23 -35.13
C SER A 603 2.05 -26.35 -35.17
N LEU A 604 1.40 -26.41 -34.00
CA LEU A 604 -0.06 -26.36 -33.88
C LEU A 604 -0.64 -24.99 -34.28
N LEU A 605 0.06 -23.90 -33.95
CA LEU A 605 -0.36 -22.56 -34.34
C LEU A 605 -0.19 -22.30 -35.85
N SER A 606 0.82 -22.92 -36.49
CA SER A 606 1.03 -22.79 -37.93
C SER A 606 -0.03 -23.48 -38.76
N LEU A 607 -0.72 -24.49 -38.21
CA LEU A 607 -1.85 -25.18 -38.85
C LEU A 607 -3.09 -24.26 -39.04
N PHE A 608 -3.15 -23.17 -38.32
CA PHE A 608 -4.27 -22.20 -38.34
C PHE A 608 -3.87 -20.86 -38.97
N GLU A 609 -2.69 -20.71 -39.56
CA GLU A 609 -2.30 -19.54 -40.32
C GLU A 609 -2.87 -19.57 -41.73
N GLU A 610 -3.96 -18.86 -41.98
CA GLU A 610 -4.40 -18.58 -43.33
C GLU A 610 -3.45 -17.59 -44.03
N PRO A 611 -3.09 -17.86 -45.32
CA PRO A 611 -2.27 -16.92 -46.10
C PRO A 611 -3.00 -15.58 -46.28
N THR A 612 -2.27 -14.53 -46.04
CA THR A 612 -2.75 -13.13 -46.25
C THR A 612 -2.97 -12.91 -47.75
N TYR A 613 -4.20 -12.84 -48.20
CA TYR A 613 -4.52 -12.44 -49.55
C TYR A 613 -4.03 -11.01 -49.82
N GLN A 614 -3.10 -10.88 -50.72
CA GLN A 614 -2.95 -9.68 -51.53
C GLN A 614 -3.99 -9.77 -52.64
N GLU A 615 -4.87 -8.80 -52.75
CA GLU A 615 -5.87 -8.68 -53.79
C GLU A 615 -5.21 -8.44 -55.17
N THR A 616 -4.84 -9.52 -55.82
CA THR A 616 -4.72 -9.62 -57.26
C THR A 616 -5.84 -10.57 -57.71
N PRO A 617 -6.53 -10.34 -58.82
CA PRO A 617 -7.60 -11.19 -59.27
C PRO A 617 -6.99 -12.56 -59.64
N GLN A 618 -7.13 -13.53 -58.76
CA GLN A 618 -6.69 -14.91 -58.99
C GLN A 618 -7.81 -15.67 -59.69
N THR A 619 -7.42 -16.36 -60.74
CA THR A 619 -8.33 -17.24 -61.49
C THR A 619 -8.82 -18.39 -60.58
N MET A 620 -10.06 -18.84 -60.72
CA MET A 620 -10.65 -19.91 -59.89
C MET A 620 -9.81 -21.21 -59.86
N GLN A 621 -9.02 -21.47 -60.89
CA GLN A 621 -8.08 -22.58 -60.95
C GLN A 621 -6.91 -22.44 -59.96
N GLN A 622 -6.38 -21.22 -59.80
CA GLN A 622 -5.28 -20.95 -58.84
C GLN A 622 -5.76 -21.07 -57.39
N LEU A 623 -7.01 -20.75 -57.09
CA LEU A 623 -7.64 -20.97 -55.79
C LEU A 623 -7.80 -22.42 -55.44
N ILE A 624 -8.17 -23.27 -56.45
CA ILE A 624 -8.31 -24.73 -56.28
C ILE A 624 -6.95 -25.37 -56.02
N GLU A 625 -5.92 -24.97 -56.78
CA GLU A 625 -4.54 -25.46 -56.59
C GLU A 625 -3.98 -25.07 -55.22
N GLN A 626 -4.26 -23.86 -54.79
CA GLN A 626 -3.83 -23.38 -53.46
C GLN A 626 -4.53 -24.14 -52.33
N GLN A 627 -5.82 -24.46 -52.47
CA GLN A 627 -6.55 -25.29 -51.51
C GLN A 627 -6.02 -26.73 -51.47
N GLN A 628 -5.68 -27.29 -52.58
CA GLN A 628 -5.08 -28.64 -52.66
C GLN A 628 -3.71 -28.68 -52.01
N GLN A 629 -2.87 -27.67 -52.23
CA GLN A 629 -1.56 -27.57 -51.57
C GLN A 629 -1.71 -27.39 -50.04
N GLN A 630 -2.65 -26.62 -49.58
CA GLN A 630 -2.93 -26.48 -48.17
C GLN A 630 -3.41 -27.79 -47.52
N GLN A 631 -4.27 -28.54 -48.20
CA GLN A 631 -4.69 -29.85 -47.70
C GLN A 631 -3.54 -30.88 -47.66
N GLN A 632 -2.63 -30.85 -48.60
CA GLN A 632 -1.45 -31.70 -48.58
C GLN A 632 -0.48 -31.34 -47.46
N GLN A 633 -0.26 -30.04 -47.21
CA GLN A 633 0.53 -29.55 -46.08
C GLN A 633 -0.09 -29.94 -44.73
N LEU A 634 -1.40 -29.83 -44.62
CA LEU A 634 -2.13 -30.22 -43.40
C LEU A 634 -1.97 -31.72 -43.11
N LYS A 635 -2.12 -32.53 -44.14
CA LYS A 635 -1.93 -34.00 -44.05
C LYS A 635 -0.50 -34.38 -43.64
N TYR A 636 0.50 -33.70 -44.19
CA TYR A 636 1.90 -33.92 -43.85
C TYR A 636 2.19 -33.53 -42.38
N ASN A 637 1.67 -32.41 -41.91
CA ASN A 637 1.85 -31.95 -40.55
C ASN A 637 1.15 -32.86 -39.53
N ILE A 638 -0.03 -33.39 -39.85
CA ILE A 638 -0.73 -34.39 -39.03
C ILE A 638 0.07 -35.68 -38.92
N LEU A 639 0.62 -36.17 -40.01
CA LEU A 639 1.46 -37.37 -39.99
C LEU A 639 2.74 -37.18 -39.17
N ARG A 640 3.36 -36.03 -39.25
CA ARG A 640 4.52 -35.64 -38.43
C ARG A 640 4.18 -35.60 -36.93
N LEU A 641 3.05 -35.02 -36.56
CA LEU A 641 2.58 -34.99 -35.19
C LEU A 641 2.27 -36.38 -34.63
N ILE A 642 1.67 -37.25 -35.44
CA ILE A 642 1.42 -38.65 -35.05
C ILE A 642 2.74 -39.40 -34.82
N SER A 643 3.75 -39.17 -35.68
CA SER A 643 5.08 -39.73 -35.51
C SER A 643 5.74 -39.30 -34.22
N GLN A 644 5.72 -37.98 -33.92
CA GLN A 644 6.26 -37.42 -32.68
C GLN A 644 5.53 -37.93 -31.43
N LEU A 645 4.21 -38.07 -31.50
CA LEU A 645 3.44 -38.64 -30.40
C LEU A 645 3.78 -40.10 -30.14
N LYS A 646 4.01 -40.89 -31.20
CA LYS A 646 4.48 -42.28 -31.07
C LYS A 646 5.88 -42.37 -30.46
N GLU A 647 6.80 -41.50 -30.87
CA GLU A 647 8.14 -41.42 -30.27
C GLU A 647 8.07 -41.06 -28.77
N LYS A 648 7.30 -40.06 -28.41
CA LYS A 648 7.10 -39.67 -26.99
C LYS A 648 6.41 -40.80 -26.20
N GLN A 649 5.48 -41.50 -26.78
CA GLN A 649 4.85 -42.67 -26.17
C GLN A 649 5.84 -43.82 -25.93
N GLN A 650 6.73 -44.09 -26.89
CA GLN A 650 7.80 -45.06 -26.73
C GLN A 650 8.83 -44.63 -25.67
N GLN A 651 9.21 -43.35 -25.61
CA GLN A 651 10.09 -42.81 -24.58
C GLN A 651 9.45 -42.92 -23.19
N LEU A 652 8.17 -42.58 -23.05
CA LEU A 652 7.44 -42.77 -21.80
C LEU A 652 7.34 -44.24 -21.38
N GLN A 653 7.14 -45.16 -22.31
CA GLN A 653 7.14 -46.59 -22.04
C GLN A 653 8.51 -47.11 -21.59
N LEU A 654 9.59 -46.57 -22.15
CA LEU A 654 10.97 -46.87 -21.74
C LEU A 654 11.27 -46.29 -20.33
N HIS A 655 10.78 -45.09 -20.02
CA HIS A 655 10.99 -44.48 -18.72
C HIS A 655 10.12 -45.06 -17.59
N THR A 656 8.97 -45.62 -17.92
CA THR A 656 8.05 -46.22 -16.91
C THR A 656 8.28 -47.71 -16.71
N GLY A 657 9.24 -48.32 -17.42
CA GLY A 657 9.58 -49.74 -17.22
C GLY A 657 8.46 -50.73 -17.58
N ALA A 658 7.43 -50.33 -18.29
CA ALA A 658 6.35 -51.15 -18.76
C ALA A 658 6.74 -51.77 -20.14
N LEU A 659 7.69 -52.66 -20.09
CA LEU A 659 7.87 -53.67 -21.15
C LEU A 659 7.29 -54.97 -20.63
N LEU A 660 6.16 -55.34 -21.14
CA LEU A 660 5.75 -56.73 -21.30
C LEU A 660 6.11 -57.18 -22.68
#